data_4b10c02a4759cc13bafcd7f0f0879a6e
#
_entry.id   4b10c02a4759cc13bafcd7f0f0879a6e
#
_cell.length_a   1.000
_cell.length_b   1.000
_cell.length_c   1.000
_cell.angle_alpha   90.00
_cell.angle_beta   90.00
_cell.angle_gamma   90.00
#
_symmetry.space_group_name_H-M   'P 1'
#
loop_
_entity.id
_entity.type
_entity.pdbx_description
1 polymer ?
#
loop_
_entity_poly.entity_id
_entity_poly.type
_entity_poly.pdbx_seq_one_letter_code
_entity_poly.pdbx_strand_id
1 'polypeptide(L)'
;MELTTWNLPVLALRGLTVFPHMTLTFDVERPISIAALERAMEADQDIFLVTQREIGVNAPEEKDLYTIGTVSHITQILRLGQSSVRVMVEGRQRAHLRRLWQTEPFLQANVEAIPEEPSSEAMRKSPRTEALLRQTYALFGEYAEQASGVPEEVVATVMDSRDPGFLADYIAQNIALRYTDKQEILEEFSPFARLRKLNGFLVRENNVLGFEHEMESKVRDQLVRTQRDQILRTQIRVLQNELGETDDGDEDEIESYRQEILALELPEETEQHLLKEVNKLAKQPFGSAEGAVIRNYLDVCLEMPWNTTTKERVSVDAARRVLEKDHFGLEKVKERILETIAVRQMNPDVKGQILCLVGPPGVGKTSIAISVAKALNRKLARLSLGGVRDEADIRGHRKTYIGSMPGRIIEAISRSGSMNPLLLLDEIDKLGNDYRGDPASALLEVLDSEQNSTFRDHFLEIPVDLSKIMFITTANTTDTIPRPLLDRMEVIQLSSYTDEEKLQIAKRHLFPKQLAEHGLKKSAVRISDDVYRAVIRDYTRESGVRLLERRLAAICRKADMRLLEGTVKRITVTEEELPKFLDCQPYPPDLHTDREEIGVVNGLAWTEAGGEILEVEVNVMDGSGKLELTGNLGDVMKESAQAALSCLRSRAAVLGIPADFYKTKDIHVHFTEGAVPKDGPSAGIAVTTAMLSALTDRKIKAGIAMTGEVTLRGRVLPIGGLKEKTMAALRSGITTVLIPKDNVRDLEEIDQTVRAALRFVPVETVDQVFAAALCPERDPIREEVADHVAAFAPAGRESGRDAAVRQ
;
A
#
# COMPACT_ATOMS: atom_id res chain seq x y z
N MET A 1 -48.93 1.98 20.03
CA MET A 1 -48.11 1.66 21.21
C MET A 1 -47.25 2.88 21.45
N GLU A 2 -47.39 3.52 22.62
CA GLU A 2 -46.47 4.57 23.02
C GLU A 2 -45.09 3.93 23.19
N LEU A 3 -44.11 4.37 22.40
CA LEU A 3 -42.71 3.88 22.50
C LEU A 3 -42.15 4.42 23.81
N THR A 4 -41.71 3.54 24.67
CA THR A 4 -41.14 3.92 25.97
C THR A 4 -39.75 4.52 25.73
N THR A 5 -39.56 5.77 26.07
CA THR A 5 -38.31 6.50 25.98
C THR A 5 -37.73 6.69 27.39
N TRP A 6 -36.41 6.45 27.52
CA TRP A 6 -35.71 6.68 28.78
C TRP A 6 -34.55 7.65 28.56
N ASN A 7 -34.19 8.29 29.64
CA ASN A 7 -32.97 9.07 29.71
C ASN A 7 -32.00 8.38 30.66
N LEU A 8 -31.05 7.62 30.09
CA LEU A 8 -30.18 6.73 30.84
C LEU A 8 -28.70 7.14 30.74
N PRO A 9 -27.92 6.86 31.82
CA PRO A 9 -26.48 6.85 31.70
C PRO A 9 -26.05 5.81 30.65
N VAL A 10 -25.00 6.13 29.90
CA VAL A 10 -24.48 5.26 28.82
C VAL A 10 -23.10 4.75 29.18
N LEU A 11 -22.90 3.47 29.00
CA LEU A 11 -21.58 2.84 29.13
C LEU A 11 -21.16 2.27 27.78
N ALA A 12 -20.12 2.84 27.22
CA ALA A 12 -19.54 2.44 25.94
C ALA A 12 -18.61 1.23 26.12
N LEU A 13 -19.03 0.08 25.59
CA LEU A 13 -18.34 -1.19 25.72
C LEU A 13 -17.26 -1.37 24.64
N ARG A 14 -16.08 -1.88 24.99
CA ARG A 14 -14.99 -2.19 24.08
C ARG A 14 -14.92 -3.67 23.77
N GLY A 15 -15.25 -4.05 22.55
CA GLY A 15 -15.17 -5.43 22.11
C GLY A 15 -16.15 -6.39 22.82
N LEU A 16 -17.16 -5.85 23.51
CA LEU A 16 -18.20 -6.59 24.22
C LEU A 16 -19.58 -6.15 23.75
N THR A 17 -20.49 -7.09 23.70
CA THR A 17 -21.91 -6.87 23.40
C THR A 17 -22.74 -7.59 24.45
N VAL A 18 -23.77 -6.95 24.97
CA VAL A 18 -24.70 -7.51 25.95
C VAL A 18 -26.06 -7.75 25.30
N PHE A 19 -26.57 -8.96 25.47
CA PHE A 19 -27.88 -9.34 24.93
C PHE A 19 -28.99 -9.26 26.02
N PRO A 20 -30.24 -9.05 25.63
CA PRO A 20 -31.38 -9.13 26.56
C PRO A 20 -31.48 -10.49 27.25
N HIS A 21 -31.91 -10.51 28.51
CA HIS A 21 -32.07 -11.68 29.37
C HIS A 21 -30.76 -12.42 29.69
N MET A 22 -29.60 -11.78 29.41
CA MET A 22 -28.27 -12.34 29.68
C MET A 22 -27.60 -11.57 30.81
N THR A 23 -26.93 -12.34 31.70
CA THR A 23 -26.10 -11.76 32.75
C THR A 23 -24.65 -11.76 32.27
N LEU A 24 -23.97 -10.63 32.41
CA LEU A 24 -22.55 -10.50 32.06
C LEU A 24 -21.80 -9.76 33.15
N THR A 25 -20.58 -10.25 33.44
CA THR A 25 -19.65 -9.63 34.39
C THR A 25 -18.42 -9.13 33.61
N PHE A 26 -18.06 -7.86 33.81
CA PHE A 26 -16.88 -7.29 33.19
C PHE A 26 -16.27 -6.16 34.04
N ASP A 27 -15.01 -5.85 33.76
CA ASP A 27 -14.26 -4.83 34.47
C ASP A 27 -14.30 -3.48 33.73
N VAL A 28 -14.47 -2.40 34.48
CA VAL A 28 -14.55 -1.02 33.98
C VAL A 28 -13.47 -0.19 34.64
N GLU A 29 -12.64 0.44 33.82
CA GLU A 29 -11.47 1.22 34.25
C GLU A 29 -11.55 2.70 33.88
N ARG A 30 -12.36 3.06 32.86
CA ARG A 30 -12.46 4.45 32.41
C ARG A 30 -13.24 5.30 33.41
N PRO A 31 -12.70 6.50 33.79
CA PRO A 31 -13.36 7.40 34.72
C PRO A 31 -14.79 7.79 34.30
N ILE A 32 -14.98 8.10 33.00
CA ILE A 32 -16.28 8.44 32.40
C ILE A 32 -17.28 7.27 32.56
N SER A 33 -16.85 6.06 32.38
CA SER A 33 -17.67 4.85 32.51
C SER A 33 -17.98 4.54 33.98
N ILE A 34 -17.03 4.75 34.88
CA ILE A 34 -17.25 4.58 36.33
C ILE A 34 -18.27 5.61 36.83
N ALA A 35 -18.15 6.88 36.39
CA ALA A 35 -19.12 7.92 36.76
C ALA A 35 -20.53 7.62 36.22
N ALA A 36 -20.66 7.01 35.03
CA ALA A 36 -21.94 6.54 34.50
C ALA A 36 -22.56 5.43 35.35
N LEU A 37 -21.74 4.47 35.82
CA LEU A 37 -22.19 3.40 36.76
C LEU A 37 -22.63 3.96 38.10
N GLU A 38 -21.86 4.87 38.69
CA GLU A 38 -22.21 5.50 39.97
C GLU A 38 -23.54 6.28 39.83
N ARG A 39 -23.72 7.00 38.73
CA ARG A 39 -24.97 7.70 38.46
C ARG A 39 -26.15 6.74 38.29
N ALA A 40 -25.97 5.62 37.61
CA ALA A 40 -27.01 4.61 37.45
C ALA A 40 -27.41 4.01 38.83
N MET A 41 -26.45 3.78 39.72
CA MET A 41 -26.70 3.26 41.07
C MET A 41 -27.43 4.23 41.98
N GLU A 42 -27.32 5.54 41.79
CA GLU A 42 -28.08 6.57 42.51
C GLU A 42 -29.55 6.66 42.08
N ALA A 43 -29.89 6.11 40.90
CA ALA A 43 -31.21 6.11 40.30
C ALA A 43 -31.83 4.69 40.36
N ASP A 44 -32.44 4.24 39.27
CA ASP A 44 -33.17 2.95 39.19
C ASP A 44 -32.26 1.75 38.91
N GLN A 45 -30.92 1.91 38.94
CA GLN A 45 -29.89 0.92 38.59
C GLN A 45 -29.94 0.46 37.13
N ASP A 46 -30.65 1.21 36.29
CA ASP A 46 -30.71 0.95 34.85
C ASP A 46 -29.66 1.78 34.09
N ILE A 47 -28.98 1.12 33.16
CA ILE A 47 -27.91 1.70 32.34
C ILE A 47 -28.06 1.23 30.91
N PHE A 48 -27.72 2.10 29.96
CA PHE A 48 -27.70 1.72 28.55
C PHE A 48 -26.28 1.28 28.15
N LEU A 49 -26.15 0.02 27.73
CA LEU A 49 -24.91 -0.58 27.28
C LEU A 49 -24.87 -0.59 25.76
N VAL A 50 -23.85 0.02 25.19
CA VAL A 50 -23.68 0.12 23.74
C VAL A 50 -22.22 -0.15 23.34
N THR A 51 -22.02 -0.92 22.29
CA THR A 51 -20.69 -1.30 21.79
C THR A 51 -20.07 -0.13 21.02
N GLN A 52 -18.77 0.09 21.18
CA GLN A 52 -17.99 1.01 20.33
C GLN A 52 -17.68 0.39 18.98
N ARG A 53 -17.68 1.20 17.92
CA ARG A 53 -17.28 0.76 16.57
C ARG A 53 -15.79 0.44 16.51
N GLU A 54 -14.96 1.27 17.14
CA GLU A 54 -13.52 1.09 17.23
C GLU A 54 -13.07 0.95 18.68
N ILE A 55 -12.32 -0.10 18.99
CA ILE A 55 -11.86 -0.41 20.34
C ILE A 55 -10.87 0.62 20.88
N GLY A 56 -10.10 1.26 19.97
CA GLY A 56 -9.01 2.20 20.31
C GLY A 56 -9.45 3.57 20.83
N VAL A 57 -10.70 3.98 20.63
CA VAL A 57 -11.18 5.31 21.02
C VAL A 57 -11.38 5.41 22.53
N ASN A 58 -10.65 6.34 23.19
CA ASN A 58 -10.72 6.51 24.64
C ASN A 58 -11.91 7.35 25.12
N ALA A 59 -12.28 8.38 24.37
CA ALA A 59 -13.44 9.26 24.65
C ALA A 59 -14.40 9.18 23.44
N PRO A 60 -15.33 8.20 23.42
CA PRO A 60 -16.21 7.99 22.28
C PRO A 60 -17.29 9.09 22.21
N GLU A 61 -17.47 9.61 20.99
CA GLU A 61 -18.59 10.46 20.61
C GLU A 61 -19.76 9.61 20.06
N GLU A 62 -20.90 10.21 19.76
CA GLU A 62 -22.07 9.52 19.22
C GLU A 62 -21.78 8.74 17.94
N LYS A 63 -20.92 9.26 17.05
CA LYS A 63 -20.50 8.60 15.80
C LYS A 63 -19.67 7.31 16.01
N ASP A 64 -18.99 7.23 17.16
CA ASP A 64 -18.10 6.12 17.50
C ASP A 64 -18.85 4.94 18.16
N LEU A 65 -20.15 5.13 18.43
CA LEU A 65 -21.03 4.14 19.03
C LEU A 65 -21.93 3.48 17.98
N TYR A 66 -22.32 2.25 18.24
CA TYR A 66 -23.41 1.64 17.49
C TYR A 66 -24.75 2.26 17.91
N THR A 67 -25.72 2.21 17.02
CA THR A 67 -27.03 2.84 17.27
C THR A 67 -27.98 1.97 18.08
N ILE A 68 -27.69 0.68 18.14
CA ILE A 68 -28.47 -0.32 18.90
C ILE A 68 -27.62 -0.84 20.05
N GLY A 69 -28.19 -0.84 21.22
CA GLY A 69 -27.60 -1.37 22.44
C GLY A 69 -28.68 -2.04 23.32
N THR A 70 -28.32 -2.34 24.54
CA THR A 70 -29.19 -3.03 25.50
C THR A 70 -29.37 -2.19 26.78
N VAL A 71 -30.59 -1.90 27.15
CA VAL A 71 -30.91 -1.39 28.48
C VAL A 71 -30.71 -2.53 29.46
N SER A 72 -29.84 -2.33 30.42
CA SER A 72 -29.43 -3.36 31.36
C SER A 72 -29.61 -2.89 32.81
N HIS A 73 -29.88 -3.82 33.70
CA HIS A 73 -29.97 -3.58 35.13
C HIS A 73 -28.67 -3.97 35.81
N ILE A 74 -28.14 -3.10 36.67
CA ILE A 74 -26.95 -3.37 37.44
C ILE A 74 -27.32 -4.21 38.67
N THR A 75 -26.88 -5.48 38.71
CA THR A 75 -27.17 -6.38 39.80
C THR A 75 -26.12 -6.32 40.91
N GLN A 76 -24.86 -6.11 40.56
CA GLN A 76 -23.78 -6.06 41.55
C GLN A 76 -22.63 -5.18 41.05
N ILE A 77 -22.04 -4.40 41.94
CA ILE A 77 -20.79 -3.65 41.71
C ILE A 77 -19.77 -4.02 42.80
N LEU A 78 -18.56 -4.35 42.35
CA LEU A 78 -17.42 -4.68 43.23
C LEU A 78 -16.23 -3.78 42.86
N ARG A 79 -15.77 -2.94 43.78
CA ARG A 79 -14.56 -2.15 43.58
C ARG A 79 -13.30 -3.03 43.77
N LEU A 80 -12.49 -3.17 42.75
CA LEU A 80 -11.26 -4.00 42.75
C LEU A 80 -10.01 -3.19 43.13
N GLY A 81 -10.12 -1.85 43.22
CA GLY A 81 -9.01 -0.94 43.56
C GLY A 81 -9.44 0.51 43.45
N GLN A 82 -8.46 1.44 43.35
CA GLN A 82 -8.75 2.88 43.22
C GLN A 82 -9.29 3.28 41.82
N SER A 83 -9.02 2.51 40.77
CA SER A 83 -9.33 2.85 39.38
C SER A 83 -10.05 1.75 38.59
N SER A 84 -10.42 0.63 39.19
CA SER A 84 -11.11 -0.47 38.49
C SER A 84 -12.33 -0.93 39.25
N VAL A 85 -13.44 -1.16 38.56
CA VAL A 85 -14.72 -1.59 39.09
C VAL A 85 -15.22 -2.79 38.30
N ARG A 86 -15.53 -3.87 38.96
CA ARG A 86 -16.21 -5.04 38.38
C ARG A 86 -17.70 -4.86 38.50
N VAL A 87 -18.39 -4.94 37.39
CA VAL A 87 -19.85 -4.78 37.36
C VAL A 87 -20.49 -6.05 36.82
N MET A 88 -21.59 -6.47 37.45
CA MET A 88 -22.47 -7.51 36.93
C MET A 88 -23.76 -6.83 36.47
N VAL A 89 -24.14 -7.09 35.26
CA VAL A 89 -25.33 -6.51 34.62
C VAL A 89 -26.21 -7.60 34.06
N GLU A 90 -27.52 -7.34 34.09
CA GLU A 90 -28.54 -8.19 33.46
C GLU A 90 -29.20 -7.37 32.35
N GLY A 91 -29.06 -7.83 31.09
CA GLY A 91 -29.69 -7.20 29.94
C GLY A 91 -31.22 -7.34 30.03
N ARG A 92 -31.93 -6.23 29.88
CA ARG A 92 -33.42 -6.23 29.94
C ARG A 92 -34.05 -6.26 28.57
N GLN A 93 -33.71 -5.27 27.74
CA GLN A 93 -34.27 -5.16 26.39
C GLN A 93 -33.40 -4.34 25.45
N ARG A 94 -33.59 -4.54 24.16
CA ARG A 94 -32.96 -3.76 23.11
C ARG A 94 -33.48 -2.34 23.07
N ALA A 95 -32.62 -1.38 22.83
CA ALA A 95 -33.02 0.00 22.65
C ALA A 95 -32.16 0.71 21.58
N HIS A 96 -32.76 1.71 20.95
CA HIS A 96 -32.13 2.56 19.97
C HIS A 96 -31.58 3.82 20.65
N LEU A 97 -30.31 4.12 20.44
CA LEU A 97 -29.68 5.38 20.81
C LEU A 97 -30.21 6.49 19.90
N ARG A 98 -31.03 7.39 20.42
CA ARG A 98 -31.62 8.50 19.65
C ARG A 98 -30.70 9.70 19.60
N ARG A 99 -30.17 10.08 20.76
CA ARG A 99 -29.29 11.24 20.89
C ARG A 99 -28.43 11.12 22.15
N LEU A 100 -27.13 11.31 22.00
CA LEU A 100 -26.20 11.54 23.10
C LEU A 100 -26.21 13.04 23.42
N TRP A 101 -26.72 13.45 24.56
CA TRP A 101 -26.87 14.86 24.89
C TRP A 101 -25.89 15.34 25.97
N GLN A 102 -25.22 14.45 26.66
CA GLN A 102 -24.18 14.74 27.63
C GLN A 102 -22.99 13.82 27.41
N THR A 103 -21.79 14.40 27.43
CA THR A 103 -20.50 13.67 27.29
C THR A 103 -19.62 13.78 28.54
N GLU A 104 -19.82 14.81 29.36
CA GLU A 104 -19.09 15.02 30.63
C GLU A 104 -20.07 15.36 31.76
N PRO A 105 -19.80 14.89 33.01
CA PRO A 105 -18.73 14.00 33.48
C PRO A 105 -18.92 12.52 33.14
N PHE A 106 -20.08 12.14 32.59
CA PHE A 106 -20.40 10.81 32.10
C PHE A 106 -21.30 10.92 30.86
N LEU A 107 -21.35 9.84 30.07
CA LEU A 107 -22.22 9.79 28.89
C LEU A 107 -23.66 9.59 29.31
N GLN A 108 -24.59 10.42 28.77
CA GLN A 108 -26.03 10.28 28.99
C GLN A 108 -26.81 10.46 27.69
N ALA A 109 -27.77 9.59 27.44
CA ALA A 109 -28.49 9.57 26.18
C ALA A 109 -30.00 9.35 26.34
N ASN A 110 -30.75 9.85 25.35
CA ASN A 110 -32.14 9.47 25.13
C ASN A 110 -32.14 8.13 24.33
N VAL A 111 -32.71 7.13 24.91
CA VAL A 111 -32.87 5.81 24.32
C VAL A 111 -34.32 5.43 24.17
N GLU A 112 -34.66 4.75 23.10
CA GLU A 112 -36.02 4.34 22.77
C GLU A 112 -36.11 2.83 22.73
N ALA A 113 -37.08 2.28 23.48
CA ALA A 113 -37.30 0.85 23.51
C ALA A 113 -37.63 0.30 22.12
N ILE A 114 -37.00 -0.81 21.77
CA ILE A 114 -37.37 -1.57 20.57
C ILE A 114 -38.24 -2.73 21.04
N PRO A 115 -39.52 -2.70 20.74
CA PRO A 115 -40.39 -3.82 21.08
C PRO A 115 -39.97 -5.05 20.27
N GLU A 116 -39.75 -6.17 20.95
CA GLU A 116 -39.57 -7.43 20.25
C GLU A 116 -40.87 -7.77 19.49
N GLU A 117 -40.75 -8.14 18.22
CA GLU A 117 -41.89 -8.66 17.49
C GLU A 117 -42.45 -9.90 18.20
N PRO A 118 -43.69 -9.88 18.72
CA PRO A 118 -44.25 -11.03 19.40
C PRO A 118 -44.35 -12.17 18.39
N SER A 119 -43.54 -13.21 18.56
CA SER A 119 -43.70 -14.40 17.76
C SER A 119 -45.07 -14.98 18.00
N SER A 120 -46.00 -14.85 17.06
CA SER A 120 -47.33 -15.42 17.19
C SER A 120 -47.23 -16.93 17.43
N GLU A 121 -48.12 -17.47 18.22
CA GLU A 121 -48.11 -18.92 18.54
C GLU A 121 -48.19 -19.78 17.27
N ALA A 122 -48.79 -19.25 16.21
CA ALA A 122 -48.84 -19.86 14.87
C ALA A 122 -47.43 -19.85 14.19
N MET A 123 -46.64 -18.81 14.37
CA MET A 123 -45.26 -18.75 13.86
C MET A 123 -44.32 -19.72 14.61
N ARG A 124 -44.46 -19.82 15.91
CA ARG A 124 -43.67 -20.76 16.74
C ARG A 124 -43.93 -22.21 16.38
N LYS A 125 -45.17 -22.58 15.98
CA LYS A 125 -45.57 -23.93 15.57
C LYS A 125 -45.38 -24.18 14.04
N SER A 126 -44.78 -23.23 13.32
CA SER A 126 -44.56 -23.37 11.87
C SER A 126 -43.48 -24.42 11.58
N PRO A 127 -43.69 -25.28 10.54
CA PRO A 127 -42.67 -26.25 10.11
C PRO A 127 -41.30 -25.59 9.75
N ARG A 128 -41.33 -24.34 9.30
CA ARG A 128 -40.11 -23.57 9.02
C ARG A 128 -39.33 -23.25 10.27
N THR A 129 -40.01 -22.89 11.33
CA THR A 129 -39.40 -22.60 12.65
C THR A 129 -38.79 -23.87 13.22
N GLU A 130 -39.52 -24.98 13.16
CA GLU A 130 -39.01 -26.24 13.66
C GLU A 130 -37.78 -26.72 12.88
N ALA A 131 -37.78 -26.55 11.56
CA ALA A 131 -36.62 -26.87 10.76
C ALA A 131 -35.40 -25.99 11.12
N LEU A 132 -35.61 -24.67 11.34
CA LEU A 132 -34.56 -23.74 11.76
C LEU A 132 -33.99 -24.08 13.14
N LEU A 133 -34.85 -24.42 14.10
CA LEU A 133 -34.41 -24.85 15.43
C LEU A 133 -33.59 -26.14 15.40
N ARG A 134 -34.05 -27.14 14.63
CA ARG A 134 -33.28 -28.37 14.43
C ARG A 134 -31.91 -28.10 13.83
N GLN A 135 -31.85 -27.22 12.83
CA GLN A 135 -30.57 -26.80 12.25
C GLN A 135 -29.67 -26.12 13.27
N THR A 136 -30.22 -25.24 14.10
CA THR A 136 -29.46 -24.55 15.17
C THR A 136 -28.91 -25.53 16.19
N TYR A 137 -29.71 -26.49 16.64
CA TYR A 137 -29.25 -27.51 17.61
C TYR A 137 -28.13 -28.38 17.02
N ALA A 138 -28.26 -28.77 15.74
CA ALA A 138 -27.21 -29.55 15.08
C ALA A 138 -25.90 -28.74 14.95
N LEU A 139 -25.98 -27.49 14.48
CA LEU A 139 -24.78 -26.63 14.32
C LEU A 139 -24.13 -26.27 15.66
N PHE A 140 -24.95 -25.99 16.67
CA PHE A 140 -24.44 -25.72 18.02
C PHE A 140 -23.84 -26.97 18.68
N GLY A 141 -24.46 -28.13 18.50
CA GLY A 141 -23.92 -29.40 18.95
C GLY A 141 -22.53 -29.67 18.36
N GLU A 142 -22.40 -29.52 17.04
CA GLU A 142 -21.11 -29.63 16.34
C GLU A 142 -20.07 -28.64 16.87
N TYR A 143 -20.47 -27.37 17.10
CA TYR A 143 -19.61 -26.35 17.71
C TYR A 143 -19.17 -26.77 19.11
N ALA A 144 -20.10 -27.24 19.95
CA ALA A 144 -19.81 -27.62 21.34
C ALA A 144 -18.90 -28.85 21.45
N GLU A 145 -18.96 -29.77 20.49
CA GLU A 145 -18.04 -30.93 20.39
C GLU A 145 -16.62 -30.52 19.98
N GLN A 146 -16.49 -29.52 19.10
CA GLN A 146 -15.21 -29.10 18.55
C GLN A 146 -14.54 -28.00 19.41
N ALA A 147 -15.33 -27.11 20.02
CA ALA A 147 -14.81 -26.02 20.83
C ALA A 147 -14.47 -26.43 22.24
N SER A 148 -13.21 -26.25 22.64
CA SER A 148 -12.80 -26.51 24.03
C SER A 148 -13.40 -25.48 24.97
N GLY A 149 -14.25 -25.91 25.92
CA GLY A 149 -14.67 -25.05 27.03
C GLY A 149 -16.10 -24.52 27.01
N VAL A 150 -17.00 -25.09 26.22
CA VAL A 150 -18.45 -24.80 26.34
C VAL A 150 -18.99 -25.52 27.57
N PRO A 151 -19.53 -24.82 28.62
CA PRO A 151 -20.06 -25.47 29.81
C PRO A 151 -21.26 -26.36 29.50
N GLU A 152 -21.35 -27.51 30.18
CA GLU A 152 -22.49 -28.43 30.01
C GLU A 152 -23.83 -27.77 30.29
N GLU A 153 -23.89 -26.81 31.21
CA GLU A 153 -25.09 -26.04 31.53
C GLU A 153 -25.59 -25.21 30.34
N VAL A 154 -24.66 -24.67 29.53
CA VAL A 154 -24.99 -23.92 28.32
C VAL A 154 -25.60 -24.86 27.28
N VAL A 155 -25.00 -26.04 27.09
CA VAL A 155 -25.50 -27.05 26.15
C VAL A 155 -26.90 -27.51 26.57
N ALA A 156 -27.10 -27.80 27.85
CA ALA A 156 -28.42 -28.21 28.39
C ALA A 156 -29.49 -27.11 28.15
N THR A 157 -29.16 -25.85 28.44
CA THR A 157 -30.09 -24.72 28.27
C THR A 157 -30.46 -24.52 26.81
N VAL A 158 -29.51 -24.66 25.90
CA VAL A 158 -29.77 -24.54 24.46
C VAL A 158 -30.68 -25.66 23.95
N MET A 159 -30.46 -26.90 24.42
CA MET A 159 -31.25 -28.06 23.96
C MET A 159 -32.68 -28.08 24.54
N ASP A 160 -32.93 -27.42 25.68
CA ASP A 160 -34.25 -27.35 26.31
C ASP A 160 -35.10 -26.20 25.81
N SER A 161 -34.49 -25.10 25.35
CA SER A 161 -35.17 -23.88 24.90
C SER A 161 -35.73 -24.02 23.49
N ARG A 162 -37.01 -23.60 23.29
CA ARG A 162 -37.69 -23.57 21.98
C ARG A 162 -38.00 -22.17 21.49
N ASP A 163 -37.55 -21.13 22.16
CA ASP A 163 -37.74 -19.76 21.71
C ASP A 163 -36.61 -19.32 20.76
N PRO A 164 -36.91 -19.03 19.50
CA PRO A 164 -35.89 -18.65 18.52
C PRO A 164 -35.11 -17.39 18.91
N GLY A 165 -35.76 -16.42 19.55
CA GLY A 165 -35.15 -15.17 19.97
C GLY A 165 -34.17 -15.37 21.11
N PHE A 166 -34.62 -16.04 22.15
CA PHE A 166 -33.79 -16.40 23.31
C PHE A 166 -32.58 -17.26 22.89
N LEU A 167 -32.83 -18.31 22.07
CA LEU A 167 -31.76 -19.18 21.59
C LEU A 167 -30.67 -18.38 20.81
N ALA A 168 -31.08 -17.49 19.92
CA ALA A 168 -30.13 -16.72 19.16
C ALA A 168 -29.24 -15.85 20.07
N ASP A 169 -29.83 -15.21 21.05
CA ASP A 169 -29.12 -14.32 21.99
C ASP A 169 -28.26 -15.13 22.96
N TYR A 170 -28.80 -16.23 23.50
CA TYR A 170 -28.10 -17.08 24.46
C TYR A 170 -26.87 -17.77 23.85
N ILE A 171 -27.02 -18.33 22.65
CA ILE A 171 -25.89 -18.93 21.93
C ILE A 171 -24.86 -17.86 21.58
N ALA A 172 -25.28 -16.73 21.00
CA ALA A 172 -24.36 -15.65 20.62
C ALA A 172 -23.55 -15.09 21.80
N GLN A 173 -24.17 -15.05 23.02
CA GLN A 173 -23.46 -14.62 24.22
C GLN A 173 -22.36 -15.61 24.64
N ASN A 174 -22.64 -16.93 24.55
CA ASN A 174 -21.81 -17.98 25.10
C ASN A 174 -20.80 -18.62 24.15
N ILE A 175 -20.81 -18.25 22.86
CA ILE A 175 -19.81 -18.73 21.89
C ILE A 175 -18.77 -17.65 21.56
N ALA A 176 -17.63 -18.08 21.03
CA ALA A 176 -16.48 -17.20 20.72
C ALA A 176 -16.67 -16.48 19.37
N LEU A 177 -17.67 -15.60 19.25
CA LEU A 177 -17.84 -14.72 18.09
C LEU A 177 -17.14 -13.38 18.29
N ARG A 178 -16.74 -12.76 17.19
CA ARG A 178 -16.24 -11.38 17.18
C ARG A 178 -17.34 -10.44 17.66
N TYR A 179 -16.99 -9.37 18.37
CA TYR A 179 -17.95 -8.39 18.88
C TYR A 179 -18.79 -7.75 17.75
N THR A 180 -18.21 -7.57 16.55
CA THR A 180 -18.92 -7.10 15.36
C THR A 180 -20.03 -8.05 14.91
N ASP A 181 -19.77 -9.36 14.94
CA ASP A 181 -20.74 -10.39 14.59
C ASP A 181 -21.84 -10.48 15.67
N LYS A 182 -21.47 -10.36 16.96
CA LYS A 182 -22.43 -10.26 18.08
C LYS A 182 -23.31 -9.01 17.94
N GLN A 183 -22.75 -7.88 17.56
CA GLN A 183 -23.48 -6.66 17.32
C GLN A 183 -24.47 -6.80 16.17
N GLU A 184 -24.08 -7.44 15.09
CA GLU A 184 -24.98 -7.74 13.96
C GLU A 184 -26.18 -8.61 14.37
N ILE A 185 -26.00 -9.53 15.32
CA ILE A 185 -27.09 -10.33 15.90
C ILE A 185 -27.98 -9.46 16.77
N LEU A 186 -27.40 -8.55 17.57
CA LEU A 186 -28.15 -7.62 18.43
C LEU A 186 -29.04 -6.68 17.62
N GLU A 187 -28.56 -6.23 16.45
CA GLU A 187 -29.28 -5.30 15.55
C GLU A 187 -30.42 -5.96 14.76
N GLU A 188 -30.51 -7.29 14.76
CA GLU A 188 -31.58 -8.00 14.09
C GLU A 188 -32.79 -8.16 15.03
N PHE A 189 -33.90 -7.53 14.73
CA PHE A 189 -35.09 -7.48 15.61
C PHE A 189 -36.00 -8.68 15.45
N SER A 190 -36.04 -9.27 14.24
CA SER A 190 -36.87 -10.48 14.02
C SER A 190 -36.20 -11.71 14.61
N PRO A 191 -36.84 -12.42 15.58
CA PRO A 191 -36.30 -13.63 16.20
C PRO A 191 -35.85 -14.69 15.20
N PHE A 192 -36.58 -14.86 14.11
CA PHE A 192 -36.26 -15.86 13.06
C PHE A 192 -35.07 -15.43 12.19
N ALA A 193 -35.04 -14.15 11.81
CA ALA A 193 -33.92 -13.63 11.05
C ALA A 193 -32.63 -13.66 11.86
N ARG A 194 -32.74 -13.35 13.16
CA ARG A 194 -31.65 -13.41 14.14
C ARG A 194 -31.08 -14.83 14.26
N LEU A 195 -31.95 -15.82 14.45
CA LEU A 195 -31.54 -17.22 14.56
C LEU A 195 -30.91 -17.73 13.26
N ARG A 196 -31.46 -17.33 12.10
CA ARG A 196 -30.87 -17.67 10.81
C ARG A 196 -29.50 -17.04 10.62
N LYS A 197 -29.31 -15.81 11.07
CA LYS A 197 -28.03 -15.08 11.01
C LYS A 197 -26.99 -15.77 11.91
N LEU A 198 -27.38 -16.13 13.13
CA LEU A 198 -26.55 -16.94 14.02
C LEU A 198 -26.11 -18.26 13.39
N ASN A 199 -27.02 -19.00 12.73
CA ASN A 199 -26.68 -20.24 12.04
C ASN A 199 -25.60 -20.02 10.97
N GLY A 200 -25.63 -18.88 10.26
CA GLY A 200 -24.59 -18.52 9.31
C GLY A 200 -23.21 -18.33 9.99
N PHE A 201 -23.19 -17.74 11.17
CA PHE A 201 -21.97 -17.60 11.94
C PHE A 201 -21.47 -18.94 12.51
N LEU A 202 -22.38 -19.79 13.02
CA LEU A 202 -22.04 -21.13 13.51
C LEU A 202 -21.43 -22.00 12.39
N VAL A 203 -21.97 -21.98 11.18
CA VAL A 203 -21.38 -22.70 10.04
C VAL A 203 -19.95 -22.23 9.77
N ARG A 204 -19.72 -20.92 9.83
CA ARG A 204 -18.37 -20.35 9.62
C ARG A 204 -17.41 -20.81 10.72
N GLU A 205 -17.80 -20.71 11.98
CA GLU A 205 -16.97 -21.10 13.12
C GLU A 205 -16.68 -22.61 13.13
N ASN A 206 -17.68 -23.48 12.85
CA ASN A 206 -17.48 -24.92 12.74
C ASN A 206 -16.47 -25.27 11.64
N ASN A 207 -16.51 -24.58 10.49
CA ASN A 207 -15.50 -24.79 9.46
C ASN A 207 -14.09 -24.40 9.93
N VAL A 208 -13.95 -23.30 10.66
CA VAL A 208 -12.65 -22.88 11.22
C VAL A 208 -12.12 -23.89 12.22
N LEU A 209 -12.96 -24.30 13.19
CA LEU A 209 -12.61 -25.30 14.20
C LEU A 209 -12.27 -26.66 13.56
N GLY A 210 -12.99 -27.05 12.51
CA GLY A 210 -12.68 -28.26 11.76
C GLY A 210 -11.28 -28.24 11.11
N PHE A 211 -10.88 -27.10 10.54
CA PHE A 211 -9.52 -26.91 10.02
C PHE A 211 -8.45 -26.91 11.13
N GLU A 212 -8.72 -26.27 12.26
CA GLU A 212 -7.81 -26.28 13.41
C GLU A 212 -7.58 -27.70 13.92
N HIS A 213 -8.64 -28.50 14.08
CA HIS A 213 -8.56 -29.91 14.50
C HIS A 213 -7.79 -30.78 13.49
N GLU A 214 -8.01 -30.55 12.20
CA GLU A 214 -7.26 -31.27 11.16
C GLU A 214 -5.76 -30.93 11.20
N MET A 215 -5.41 -29.66 11.43
CA MET A 215 -4.02 -29.23 11.59
C MET A 215 -3.38 -29.82 12.87
N GLU A 216 -4.09 -29.77 14.00
CA GLU A 216 -3.61 -30.37 15.25
C GLU A 216 -3.40 -31.88 15.13
N SER A 217 -4.31 -32.58 14.45
CA SER A 217 -4.19 -34.02 14.18
C SER A 217 -2.93 -34.32 13.35
N LYS A 218 -2.70 -33.54 12.26
CA LYS A 218 -1.50 -33.69 11.41
C LYS A 218 -0.21 -33.42 12.19
N VAL A 219 -0.18 -32.43 13.06
CA VAL A 219 0.96 -32.12 13.94
C VAL A 219 1.19 -33.25 14.93
N ARG A 220 0.13 -33.77 15.57
CA ARG A 220 0.21 -34.89 16.51
C ARG A 220 0.72 -36.16 15.83
N ASP A 221 0.23 -36.48 14.64
CA ASP A 221 0.70 -37.63 13.87
C ASP A 221 2.17 -37.53 13.46
N GLN A 222 2.62 -36.30 13.13
CA GLN A 222 4.03 -36.03 12.87
C GLN A 222 4.91 -36.22 14.12
N LEU A 223 4.45 -35.72 15.26
CA LEU A 223 5.14 -35.88 16.55
C LEU A 223 5.25 -37.37 16.95
N VAL A 224 4.15 -38.14 16.81
CA VAL A 224 4.14 -39.57 17.10
C VAL A 224 5.09 -40.34 16.15
N ARG A 225 5.12 -40.01 14.86
CA ARG A 225 6.08 -40.57 13.90
C ARG A 225 7.51 -40.26 14.29
N THR A 226 7.79 -39.00 14.64
CA THR A 226 9.14 -38.56 15.05
C THR A 226 9.59 -39.25 16.34
N GLN A 227 8.70 -39.39 17.34
CA GLN A 227 9.00 -40.13 18.57
C GLN A 227 9.25 -41.63 18.30
N ARG A 228 8.45 -42.21 17.41
CA ARG A 228 8.64 -43.64 17.03
C ARG A 228 9.95 -43.85 16.31
N ASP A 229 10.31 -42.93 15.39
CA ASP A 229 11.61 -42.98 14.69
C ASP A 229 12.78 -42.79 15.68
N GLN A 230 12.65 -41.93 16.68
CA GLN A 230 13.67 -41.80 17.75
C GLN A 230 13.81 -43.05 18.60
N ILE A 231 12.71 -43.67 18.99
CA ILE A 231 12.74 -44.94 19.73
C ILE A 231 13.39 -46.03 18.88
N LEU A 232 13.04 -46.16 17.59
CA LEU A 232 13.61 -47.13 16.69
C LEU A 232 15.12 -46.88 16.46
N ARG A 233 15.54 -45.67 16.34
CA ARG A 233 16.96 -45.29 16.22
C ARG A 233 17.74 -45.60 17.51
N THR A 234 17.10 -45.33 18.67
CA THR A 234 17.71 -45.69 19.96
C THR A 234 17.86 -47.20 20.12
N GLN A 235 16.86 -47.99 19.70
CA GLN A 235 16.92 -49.44 19.72
C GLN A 235 18.00 -49.99 18.75
N ILE A 236 18.11 -49.42 17.55
CA ILE A 236 19.16 -49.73 16.57
C ILE A 236 20.54 -49.46 17.19
N ARG A 237 20.72 -48.33 17.88
CA ARG A 237 21.97 -47.97 18.52
C ARG A 237 22.34 -48.88 19.66
N VAL A 238 21.38 -49.28 20.53
CA VAL A 238 21.63 -50.25 21.59
C VAL A 238 22.06 -51.58 20.98
N LEU A 239 21.46 -52.03 19.89
CA LEU A 239 21.81 -53.21 19.17
C LEU A 239 23.18 -53.14 18.46
N GLN A 240 23.54 -51.95 17.91
CA GLN A 240 24.85 -51.70 17.33
C GLN A 240 25.96 -51.70 18.38
N ASN A 241 25.72 -51.09 19.57
CA ASN A 241 26.65 -51.18 20.70
C ASN A 241 26.81 -52.60 21.26
N GLU A 242 25.77 -53.42 21.25
CA GLU A 242 25.88 -54.84 21.65
C GLU A 242 26.63 -55.69 20.60
N LEU A 243 26.64 -55.28 19.34
CA LEU A 243 27.36 -55.90 18.24
C LEU A 243 28.83 -55.47 18.17
N GLY A 244 29.26 -54.50 18.99
CA GLY A 244 30.63 -53.98 19.03
C GLY A 244 30.98 -53.09 17.83
N GLU A 245 29.97 -52.61 17.08
CA GLU A 245 30.13 -51.56 16.10
C GLU A 245 30.15 -50.22 16.86
N THR A 246 31.34 -49.78 17.23
CA THR A 246 31.56 -48.42 17.78
C THR A 246 31.16 -47.41 16.73
N ASP A 247 30.38 -46.45 17.13
CA ASP A 247 29.86 -45.37 16.29
C ASP A 247 30.96 -44.35 16.02
N ASP A 248 31.89 -44.71 15.09
CA ASP A 248 32.96 -43.82 14.64
C ASP A 248 32.41 -42.54 13.96
N GLY A 249 31.10 -42.53 13.60
CA GLY A 249 30.46 -41.44 12.89
C GLY A 249 30.32 -40.14 13.68
N ASP A 250 30.11 -40.19 15.02
CA ASP A 250 29.99 -38.98 15.85
C ASP A 250 31.33 -38.33 16.13
N GLU A 251 32.40 -39.14 16.35
CA GLU A 251 33.78 -38.65 16.50
C GLU A 251 34.32 -38.09 15.19
N ASP A 252 34.00 -38.73 14.08
CA ASP A 252 34.33 -38.25 12.73
C ASP A 252 33.61 -36.94 12.39
N GLU A 253 32.33 -36.77 12.73
CA GLU A 253 31.57 -35.52 12.54
C GLU A 253 32.18 -34.35 13.34
N ILE A 254 32.50 -34.59 14.63
CA ILE A 254 33.11 -33.58 15.48
C ILE A 254 34.50 -33.18 15.01
N GLU A 255 35.28 -34.17 14.56
CA GLU A 255 36.60 -33.89 14.03
C GLU A 255 36.52 -33.18 12.64
N SER A 256 35.52 -33.49 11.83
CA SER A 256 35.25 -32.75 10.58
C SER A 256 34.96 -31.28 10.86
N TYR A 257 34.07 -30.98 11.80
CA TYR A 257 33.81 -29.58 12.21
C TYR A 257 35.06 -28.87 12.68
N ARG A 258 35.95 -29.55 13.47
CA ARG A 258 37.21 -28.96 13.91
C ARG A 258 38.14 -28.64 12.75
N GLN A 259 38.31 -29.58 11.84
CA GLN A 259 39.17 -29.39 10.69
C GLN A 259 38.67 -28.31 9.73
N GLU A 260 37.36 -28.25 9.49
CA GLU A 260 36.73 -27.21 8.69
C GLU A 260 36.90 -25.82 9.31
N ILE A 261 36.69 -25.68 10.65
CA ILE A 261 36.91 -24.41 11.35
C ILE A 261 38.36 -23.94 11.24
N LEU A 262 39.33 -24.86 11.46
CA LEU A 262 40.74 -24.54 11.37
C LEU A 262 41.17 -24.20 9.92
N ALA A 263 40.56 -24.83 8.92
CA ALA A 263 40.81 -24.56 7.52
C ALA A 263 40.29 -23.19 7.05
N LEU A 264 39.35 -22.58 7.79
CA LEU A 264 38.80 -21.25 7.51
C LEU A 264 39.76 -20.10 7.90
N GLU A 265 40.85 -20.37 8.68
CA GLU A 265 41.83 -19.35 9.11
C GLU A 265 41.11 -18.08 9.65
N LEU A 266 40.19 -18.26 10.58
CA LEU A 266 39.42 -17.21 11.18
C LEU A 266 40.22 -16.37 12.21
N PRO A 267 39.78 -15.14 12.55
CA PRO A 267 40.37 -14.45 13.69
C PRO A 267 40.30 -15.29 14.97
N GLU A 268 41.36 -15.25 15.76
CA GLU A 268 41.56 -16.13 16.93
C GLU A 268 40.35 -16.17 17.90
N GLU A 269 39.71 -15.03 18.12
CA GLU A 269 38.52 -14.93 18.98
C GLU A 269 37.32 -15.71 18.41
N THR A 270 37.11 -15.61 17.09
CA THR A 270 36.02 -16.29 16.36
C THR A 270 36.29 -17.82 16.29
N GLU A 271 37.50 -18.21 15.96
CA GLU A 271 37.91 -19.62 15.92
C GLU A 271 37.72 -20.29 17.28
N GLN A 272 38.21 -19.65 18.37
CA GLN A 272 38.03 -20.17 19.73
C GLN A 272 36.53 -20.25 20.13
N HIS A 273 35.72 -19.32 19.69
CA HIS A 273 34.27 -19.35 19.95
C HIS A 273 33.66 -20.58 19.27
N LEU A 274 33.91 -20.81 17.99
CA LEU A 274 33.36 -21.95 17.26
C LEU A 274 33.89 -23.30 17.81
N LEU A 275 35.15 -23.39 18.12
CA LEU A 275 35.74 -24.60 18.75
C LEU A 275 35.12 -24.90 20.14
N LYS A 276 34.71 -23.87 20.90
CA LYS A 276 33.96 -24.07 22.14
C LYS A 276 32.55 -24.65 21.87
N GLU A 277 31.89 -24.23 20.81
CA GLU A 277 30.57 -24.77 20.43
C GLU A 277 30.72 -26.24 19.95
N VAL A 278 31.74 -26.58 19.16
CA VAL A 278 32.08 -27.97 18.82
C VAL A 278 32.34 -28.82 20.09
N ASN A 279 33.05 -28.26 21.07
CA ASN A 279 33.28 -28.96 22.33
C ASN A 279 32.02 -29.11 23.18
N LYS A 280 31.03 -28.23 23.03
CA LYS A 280 29.69 -28.41 23.62
C LYS A 280 28.93 -29.51 22.91
N LEU A 281 28.97 -29.54 21.55
CA LEU A 281 28.35 -30.60 20.76
C LEU A 281 28.89 -31.98 21.15
N ALA A 282 30.19 -32.12 21.32
CA ALA A 282 30.85 -33.36 21.76
C ALA A 282 30.35 -33.90 23.12
N LYS A 283 29.78 -33.01 23.97
CA LYS A 283 29.26 -33.40 25.27
C LYS A 283 27.73 -33.68 25.27
N GLN A 284 27.08 -33.39 24.19
CA GLN A 284 25.62 -33.60 24.06
C GLN A 284 25.32 -35.04 23.61
N PRO A 285 24.27 -35.66 24.16
CA PRO A 285 23.82 -36.96 23.66
C PRO A 285 23.38 -36.82 22.19
N PHE A 286 23.76 -37.83 21.42
CA PHE A 286 23.31 -37.87 20.00
C PHE A 286 21.79 -37.80 19.87
N GLY A 287 21.31 -37.02 18.90
CA GLY A 287 19.88 -36.84 18.66
C GLY A 287 19.17 -35.93 19.68
N SER A 288 19.94 -35.30 20.59
CA SER A 288 19.36 -34.31 21.50
C SER A 288 18.92 -33.05 20.72
N ALA A 289 17.82 -32.42 21.15
CA ALA A 289 17.36 -31.18 20.56
C ALA A 289 18.41 -30.06 20.64
N GLU A 290 19.17 -30.00 21.73
CA GLU A 290 20.27 -29.05 21.92
C GLU A 290 21.43 -29.34 20.96
N GLY A 291 21.79 -30.60 20.74
CA GLY A 291 22.79 -31.01 19.74
C GLY A 291 22.36 -30.60 18.31
N ALA A 292 21.09 -30.75 17.96
CA ALA A 292 20.57 -30.30 16.66
C ALA A 292 20.66 -28.78 16.48
N VAL A 293 20.40 -28.00 17.54
CA VAL A 293 20.57 -26.53 17.50
C VAL A 293 22.04 -26.14 17.31
N ILE A 294 22.97 -26.82 17.99
CA ILE A 294 24.41 -26.53 17.84
C ILE A 294 24.91 -26.92 16.45
N ARG A 295 24.48 -28.06 15.88
CA ARG A 295 24.80 -28.45 14.49
C ARG A 295 24.33 -27.41 13.51
N ASN A 296 23.04 -27.03 13.55
CA ASN A 296 22.50 -25.99 12.66
C ASN A 296 23.29 -24.67 12.78
N TYR A 297 23.71 -24.31 14.00
CA TYR A 297 24.55 -23.13 14.22
C TYR A 297 25.91 -23.25 13.55
N LEU A 298 26.60 -24.37 13.74
CA LEU A 298 27.92 -24.64 13.13
C LEU A 298 27.83 -24.68 11.62
N ASP A 299 26.83 -25.36 11.06
CA ASP A 299 26.60 -25.44 9.61
C ASP A 299 26.45 -24.03 9.01
N VAL A 300 25.61 -23.18 9.57
CA VAL A 300 25.44 -21.80 9.11
C VAL A 300 26.74 -20.99 9.22
N CYS A 301 27.51 -21.18 10.31
CA CYS A 301 28.78 -20.49 10.47
C CYS A 301 29.83 -20.96 9.43
N LEU A 302 29.84 -22.23 9.07
CA LEU A 302 30.76 -22.82 8.07
C LEU A 302 30.35 -22.47 6.63
N GLU A 303 29.04 -22.30 6.37
CA GLU A 303 28.56 -21.85 5.07
C GLU A 303 28.93 -20.39 4.76
N MET A 304 29.35 -19.62 5.73
CA MET A 304 29.76 -18.25 5.52
C MET A 304 31.09 -18.16 4.75
N PRO A 305 31.20 -17.31 3.71
CA PRO A 305 32.37 -17.18 2.88
C PRO A 305 33.45 -16.28 3.52
N TRP A 306 33.87 -16.55 4.75
CA TRP A 306 34.74 -15.72 5.59
C TRP A 306 35.95 -15.10 4.88
N ASN A 307 36.69 -15.92 4.13
CA ASN A 307 37.91 -15.51 3.46
C ASN A 307 37.76 -15.41 1.93
N THR A 308 36.54 -15.61 1.42
CA THR A 308 36.28 -15.57 -0.02
C THR A 308 35.88 -14.17 -0.45
N THR A 309 36.70 -13.51 -1.27
CA THR A 309 36.40 -12.23 -1.86
C THR A 309 36.50 -12.28 -3.38
N THR A 310 35.64 -11.55 -4.07
CA THR A 310 35.74 -11.39 -5.53
C THR A 310 36.80 -10.35 -5.86
N LYS A 311 37.61 -10.62 -6.88
CA LYS A 311 38.59 -9.63 -7.37
C LYS A 311 37.82 -8.48 -8.06
N GLU A 312 37.77 -7.36 -7.41
CA GLU A 312 37.07 -6.19 -7.90
C GLU A 312 37.75 -5.58 -9.14
N ARG A 313 36.96 -5.16 -10.11
CA ARG A 313 37.40 -4.42 -11.27
C ARG A 313 36.98 -2.95 -11.14
N VAL A 314 37.83 -2.14 -10.58
CA VAL A 314 37.52 -0.70 -10.42
C VAL A 314 38.11 0.04 -11.62
N SER A 315 37.31 0.22 -12.68
CA SER A 315 37.67 0.98 -13.89
C SER A 315 36.46 1.73 -14.39
N VAL A 316 36.55 3.05 -14.40
CA VAL A 316 35.49 3.96 -14.88
C VAL A 316 35.11 3.66 -16.33
N ASP A 317 36.11 3.44 -17.22
CA ASP A 317 35.86 3.15 -18.63
C ASP A 317 35.16 1.79 -18.86
N ALA A 318 35.50 0.79 -18.06
CA ALA A 318 34.84 -0.51 -18.12
C ALA A 318 33.38 -0.40 -17.61
N ALA A 319 33.18 0.33 -16.52
CA ALA A 319 31.85 0.56 -15.95
C ALA A 319 30.98 1.36 -16.93
N ARG A 320 31.50 2.42 -17.53
CA ARG A 320 30.79 3.19 -18.57
C ARG A 320 30.30 2.30 -19.69
N ARG A 321 31.17 1.45 -20.25
CA ARG A 321 30.79 0.52 -21.34
C ARG A 321 29.69 -0.45 -20.92
N VAL A 322 29.71 -0.95 -19.70
CA VAL A 322 28.66 -1.86 -19.18
C VAL A 322 27.33 -1.11 -19.03
N LEU A 323 27.36 0.06 -18.40
CA LEU A 323 26.15 0.87 -18.17
C LEU A 323 25.51 1.35 -19.48
N GLU A 324 26.31 1.79 -20.47
CA GLU A 324 25.82 2.17 -21.78
C GLU A 324 25.25 1.01 -22.60
N LYS A 325 25.85 -0.19 -22.44
CA LYS A 325 25.37 -1.38 -23.10
C LYS A 325 24.05 -1.88 -22.52
N ASP A 326 23.93 -1.85 -21.19
CA ASP A 326 22.81 -2.46 -20.47
C ASP A 326 21.62 -1.48 -20.27
N HIS A 327 21.85 -0.14 -20.39
CA HIS A 327 20.84 0.89 -20.17
C HIS A 327 20.88 1.98 -21.24
N PHE A 328 19.72 2.32 -21.77
CA PHE A 328 19.54 3.48 -22.65
C PHE A 328 19.07 4.69 -21.83
N GLY A 329 19.55 5.89 -22.12
CA GLY A 329 19.24 7.10 -21.37
C GLY A 329 19.87 7.11 -19.98
N LEU A 330 19.23 7.78 -19.03
CA LEU A 330 19.65 7.89 -17.63
C LEU A 330 21.06 8.50 -17.45
N GLU A 331 21.43 9.47 -18.29
CA GLU A 331 22.81 10.00 -18.34
C GLU A 331 23.29 10.53 -16.99
N LYS A 332 22.46 11.34 -16.29
CA LYS A 332 22.78 11.88 -14.95
C LYS A 332 23.01 10.76 -13.92
N VAL A 333 22.18 9.70 -13.98
CA VAL A 333 22.29 8.55 -13.05
C VAL A 333 23.58 7.78 -13.32
N LYS A 334 23.89 7.52 -14.59
CA LYS A 334 25.14 6.86 -14.99
C LYS A 334 26.35 7.67 -14.56
N GLU A 335 26.32 8.98 -14.80
CA GLU A 335 27.41 9.88 -14.44
C GLU A 335 27.68 9.85 -12.93
N ARG A 336 26.64 9.93 -12.10
CA ARG A 336 26.75 9.84 -10.66
C ARG A 336 27.33 8.52 -10.16
N ILE A 337 26.89 7.42 -10.76
CA ILE A 337 27.46 6.09 -10.50
C ILE A 337 28.93 6.03 -10.91
N LEU A 338 29.28 6.59 -12.05
CA LEU A 338 30.69 6.64 -12.53
C LEU A 338 31.57 7.50 -11.65
N GLU A 339 31.05 8.62 -11.10
CA GLU A 339 31.75 9.45 -10.10
C GLU A 339 32.04 8.64 -8.83
N THR A 340 31.05 7.87 -8.32
CA THR A 340 31.24 6.99 -7.16
C THR A 340 32.32 5.93 -7.43
N ILE A 341 32.32 5.34 -8.63
CA ILE A 341 33.34 4.36 -9.05
C ILE A 341 34.70 5.05 -9.20
N ALA A 342 34.78 6.28 -9.68
CA ALA A 342 36.01 7.05 -9.81
C ALA A 342 36.65 7.34 -8.45
N VAL A 343 35.85 7.72 -7.45
CA VAL A 343 36.32 7.89 -6.07
C VAL A 343 36.93 6.60 -5.54
N ARG A 344 36.28 5.44 -5.75
CA ARG A 344 36.82 4.12 -5.35
C ARG A 344 38.07 3.74 -6.13
N GLN A 345 38.18 4.13 -7.41
CA GLN A 345 39.38 3.91 -8.20
C GLN A 345 40.58 4.69 -7.64
N MET A 346 40.36 5.91 -7.16
CA MET A 346 41.40 6.76 -6.58
C MET A 346 41.70 6.39 -5.12
N ASN A 347 40.71 5.98 -4.37
CA ASN A 347 40.84 5.58 -2.97
C ASN A 347 40.09 4.24 -2.74
N PRO A 348 40.78 3.09 -2.88
CA PRO A 348 40.17 1.76 -2.69
C PRO A 348 39.62 1.52 -1.28
N ASP A 349 40.15 2.22 -0.28
CA ASP A 349 39.79 2.07 1.13
C ASP A 349 38.62 2.99 1.56
N VAL A 350 38.01 3.70 0.59
CA VAL A 350 36.86 4.55 0.89
C VAL A 350 35.70 3.71 1.42
N LYS A 351 35.16 4.09 2.58
CA LYS A 351 34.05 3.43 3.28
C LYS A 351 32.78 4.29 3.23
N GLY A 352 31.64 3.65 3.40
CA GLY A 352 30.39 4.34 3.70
C GLY A 352 29.65 4.97 2.52
N GLN A 353 30.04 4.67 1.28
CA GLN A 353 29.27 5.12 0.12
C GLN A 353 28.03 4.25 -0.07
N ILE A 354 26.85 4.78 0.19
CA ILE A 354 25.57 4.09 0.02
C ILE A 354 24.77 4.86 -1.02
N LEU A 355 24.49 4.23 -2.15
CA LEU A 355 23.67 4.83 -3.21
C LEU A 355 22.21 4.47 -3.00
N CYS A 356 21.33 5.47 -2.97
CA CYS A 356 19.90 5.29 -2.92
C CYS A 356 19.25 5.69 -4.25
N LEU A 357 18.77 4.69 -5.00
CA LEU A 357 18.09 4.89 -6.28
C LEU A 357 16.60 5.12 -6.04
N VAL A 358 16.16 6.37 -6.21
CA VAL A 358 14.77 6.78 -5.95
C VAL A 358 14.06 7.09 -7.26
N GLY A 359 12.83 6.64 -7.41
CA GLY A 359 12.01 6.97 -8.57
C GLY A 359 10.84 6.02 -8.77
N PRO A 360 9.96 6.28 -9.74
CA PRO A 360 8.76 5.49 -9.93
C PRO A 360 9.05 4.02 -10.28
N PRO A 361 8.06 3.13 -10.15
CA PRO A 361 8.23 1.73 -10.47
C PRO A 361 8.54 1.53 -11.97
N GLY A 362 9.46 0.59 -12.27
CA GLY A 362 9.76 0.21 -13.64
C GLY A 362 10.79 1.08 -14.38
N VAL A 363 11.41 2.07 -13.73
CA VAL A 363 12.47 2.91 -14.33
C VAL A 363 13.86 2.27 -14.31
N GLY A 364 13.98 1.02 -13.85
CA GLY A 364 15.24 0.28 -13.95
C GLY A 364 16.15 0.35 -12.72
N LYS A 365 15.66 0.78 -11.55
CA LYS A 365 16.45 0.87 -10.29
C LYS A 365 17.23 -0.42 -9.98
N THR A 366 16.53 -1.53 -9.87
CA THR A 366 17.13 -2.86 -9.60
C THR A 366 18.05 -3.30 -10.74
N SER A 367 17.73 -3.00 -11.98
CA SER A 367 18.52 -3.35 -13.17
C SER A 367 19.85 -2.60 -13.20
N ILE A 368 19.86 -1.31 -12.82
CA ILE A 368 21.09 -0.51 -12.69
C ILE A 368 22.02 -1.11 -11.63
N ALA A 369 21.50 -1.48 -10.45
CA ALA A 369 22.27 -2.10 -9.39
C ALA A 369 22.94 -3.43 -9.86
N ILE A 370 22.21 -4.24 -10.64
CA ILE A 370 22.76 -5.45 -11.27
C ILE A 370 23.91 -5.11 -12.21
N SER A 371 23.76 -4.06 -13.03
CA SER A 371 24.80 -3.65 -13.98
C SER A 371 26.02 -3.05 -13.28
N VAL A 372 25.84 -2.37 -12.15
CA VAL A 372 26.94 -1.90 -11.30
C VAL A 372 27.72 -3.08 -10.72
N ALA A 373 27.03 -4.10 -10.18
CA ALA A 373 27.67 -5.31 -9.67
C ALA A 373 28.50 -6.01 -10.75
N LYS A 374 27.95 -6.13 -11.96
CA LYS A 374 28.63 -6.71 -13.13
C LYS A 374 29.83 -5.86 -13.58
N ALA A 375 29.70 -4.53 -13.59
CA ALA A 375 30.77 -3.62 -13.96
C ALA A 375 31.98 -3.71 -13.01
N LEU A 376 31.70 -3.81 -11.71
CA LEU A 376 32.71 -3.95 -10.66
C LEU A 376 33.21 -5.40 -10.47
N ASN A 377 32.63 -6.37 -11.17
CA ASN A 377 32.89 -7.80 -10.98
C ASN A 377 32.63 -8.27 -9.54
N ARG A 378 31.61 -7.71 -8.88
CA ARG A 378 31.16 -8.13 -7.55
C ARG A 378 30.00 -9.11 -7.67
N LYS A 379 29.92 -10.05 -6.76
CA LYS A 379 28.71 -10.87 -6.61
C LYS A 379 27.56 -9.98 -6.17
N LEU A 380 26.36 -10.26 -6.68
CA LEU A 380 25.14 -9.55 -6.28
C LEU A 380 24.43 -10.36 -5.21
N ALA A 381 24.16 -9.74 -4.08
CA ALA A 381 23.20 -10.20 -3.08
C ALA A 381 21.99 -9.27 -3.10
N ARG A 382 20.78 -9.81 -3.07
CA ARG A 382 19.56 -9.02 -3.09
C ARG A 382 18.72 -9.34 -1.87
N LEU A 383 18.29 -8.27 -1.17
CA LEU A 383 17.41 -8.34 -0.03
C LEU A 383 16.22 -7.40 -0.26
N SER A 384 15.00 -7.93 -0.25
CA SER A 384 13.79 -7.11 -0.26
C SER A 384 13.42 -6.73 1.17
N LEU A 385 13.29 -5.42 1.40
CA LEU A 385 12.87 -4.85 2.69
C LEU A 385 11.36 -4.62 2.76
N GLY A 386 10.65 -4.79 1.64
CA GLY A 386 9.20 -4.68 1.60
C GLY A 386 8.53 -5.74 2.46
N GLY A 387 7.79 -5.29 3.49
CA GLY A 387 7.09 -6.18 4.43
C GLY A 387 7.91 -6.62 5.65
N VAL A 388 9.15 -6.19 5.78
CA VAL A 388 9.96 -6.37 7.00
C VAL A 388 9.39 -5.48 8.10
N ARG A 389 9.09 -6.08 9.26
CA ARG A 389 8.47 -5.39 10.40
C ARG A 389 9.23 -5.61 11.71
N ASP A 390 10.02 -6.67 11.78
CA ASP A 390 10.76 -7.06 12.98
C ASP A 390 12.27 -6.84 12.77
N GLU A 391 12.94 -6.32 13.79
CA GLU A 391 14.40 -6.21 13.83
C GLU A 391 15.07 -7.58 13.64
N ALA A 392 14.43 -8.65 14.14
CA ALA A 392 14.92 -10.02 14.02
C ALA A 392 15.01 -10.51 12.55
N ASP A 393 14.22 -9.95 11.62
CA ASP A 393 14.39 -10.23 10.19
C ASP A 393 15.77 -9.78 9.69
N ILE A 394 16.31 -8.67 10.22
CA ILE A 394 17.62 -8.11 9.80
C ILE A 394 18.76 -8.74 10.57
N ARG A 395 18.62 -8.86 11.91
CA ARG A 395 19.68 -9.31 12.84
C ARG A 395 19.60 -10.77 13.24
N GLY A 396 18.57 -11.51 12.81
CA GLY A 396 18.37 -12.91 13.19
C GLY A 396 17.75 -13.09 14.59
N HIS A 397 17.38 -14.31 14.89
CA HIS A 397 16.88 -14.75 16.18
C HIS A 397 18.00 -15.37 17.01
N ARG A 398 17.92 -15.23 18.34
CA ARG A 398 18.91 -15.87 19.22
C ARG A 398 18.94 -17.37 19.00
N LYS A 399 20.13 -17.93 18.83
CA LYS A 399 20.38 -19.37 18.53
C LYS A 399 19.78 -20.37 19.53
N THR A 400 19.39 -19.91 20.74
CA THR A 400 18.83 -20.76 21.78
C THR A 400 17.42 -21.27 21.49
N TYR A 401 16.72 -20.71 20.52
CA TYR A 401 15.37 -21.12 20.16
C TYR A 401 15.40 -22.19 19.06
N ILE A 402 14.57 -23.24 19.21
CA ILE A 402 14.41 -24.26 18.16
C ILE A 402 13.79 -23.59 16.92
N GLY A 403 14.43 -23.72 15.77
CA GLY A 403 14.02 -23.08 14.53
C GLY A 403 14.54 -21.64 14.36
N SER A 404 15.48 -21.19 15.20
CA SER A 404 16.17 -19.93 15.00
C SER A 404 16.96 -19.90 13.69
N MET A 405 16.99 -18.75 13.03
CA MET A 405 17.68 -18.53 11.75
C MET A 405 18.53 -17.25 11.82
N PRO A 406 19.61 -17.17 11.04
CA PRO A 406 20.37 -15.94 10.90
C PRO A 406 19.52 -14.84 10.27
N GLY A 407 19.94 -13.60 10.47
CA GLY A 407 19.32 -12.46 9.82
C GLY A 407 19.50 -12.48 8.30
N ARG A 408 18.60 -11.84 7.60
CA ARG A 408 18.59 -11.77 6.12
C ARG A 408 19.88 -11.19 5.53
N ILE A 409 20.59 -10.33 6.27
CA ILE A 409 21.89 -9.79 5.84
C ILE A 409 22.92 -10.92 5.75
N ILE A 410 23.04 -11.73 6.79
CA ILE A 410 23.96 -12.87 6.85
C ILE A 410 23.59 -13.92 5.79
N GLU A 411 22.31 -14.24 5.68
CA GLU A 411 21.82 -15.16 4.64
C GLU A 411 22.15 -14.67 3.22
N ALA A 412 22.00 -13.36 2.96
CA ALA A 412 22.35 -12.79 1.67
C ALA A 412 23.85 -12.86 1.36
N ILE A 413 24.73 -12.69 2.37
CA ILE A 413 26.17 -12.84 2.24
C ILE A 413 26.53 -14.31 1.96
N SER A 414 26.04 -15.25 2.76
CA SER A 414 26.25 -16.69 2.58
C SER A 414 25.85 -17.12 1.16
N ARG A 415 24.63 -16.81 0.74
CA ARG A 415 24.15 -17.12 -0.63
C ARG A 415 24.98 -16.51 -1.75
N SER A 416 25.58 -15.33 -1.51
CA SER A 416 26.44 -14.68 -2.52
C SER A 416 27.76 -15.41 -2.69
N GLY A 417 28.22 -16.13 -1.68
CA GLY A 417 29.52 -16.82 -1.65
C GLY A 417 30.70 -15.86 -1.69
N SER A 418 30.57 -14.65 -1.12
CA SER A 418 31.67 -13.67 -1.06
C SER A 418 31.44 -12.66 0.07
N MET A 419 32.52 -12.24 0.75
CA MET A 419 32.47 -11.21 1.82
C MET A 419 32.47 -9.77 1.29
N ASN A 420 32.66 -9.56 -0.01
CA ASN A 420 32.59 -8.24 -0.63
C ASN A 420 31.52 -8.14 -1.74
N PRO A 421 30.29 -8.64 -1.52
CA PRO A 421 29.25 -8.53 -2.53
C PRO A 421 28.81 -7.08 -2.74
N LEU A 422 28.04 -6.83 -3.80
CA LEU A 422 27.13 -5.70 -3.85
C LEU A 422 25.81 -6.15 -3.23
N LEU A 423 25.42 -5.56 -2.11
CA LEU A 423 24.15 -5.85 -1.45
C LEU A 423 23.09 -4.82 -1.89
N LEU A 424 22.09 -5.31 -2.60
CA LEU A 424 20.94 -4.51 -3.03
C LEU A 424 19.83 -4.64 -2.00
N LEU A 425 19.54 -3.55 -1.30
CA LEU A 425 18.42 -3.41 -0.37
C LEU A 425 17.23 -2.81 -1.13
N ASP A 426 16.31 -3.66 -1.55
CA ASP A 426 15.20 -3.27 -2.42
C ASP A 426 13.98 -2.82 -1.59
N GLU A 427 13.30 -1.75 -2.01
CA GLU A 427 12.08 -1.21 -1.39
C GLU A 427 12.25 -0.74 0.06
N ILE A 428 13.30 0.06 0.35
CA ILE A 428 13.56 0.60 1.70
C ILE A 428 12.45 1.56 2.18
N ASP A 429 11.73 2.17 1.28
CA ASP A 429 10.56 3.03 1.54
C ASP A 429 9.35 2.28 2.10
N LYS A 430 9.36 0.94 2.04
CA LYS A 430 8.28 0.07 2.55
C LYS A 430 8.60 -0.61 3.88
N LEU A 431 9.61 -0.11 4.59
CA LEU A 431 9.87 -0.55 5.96
C LEU A 431 8.68 -0.20 6.86
N GLY A 432 8.12 -1.23 7.53
CA GLY A 432 7.04 -1.04 8.49
C GLY A 432 7.59 -0.70 9.88
N ASN A 433 6.90 0.21 10.59
CA ASN A 433 7.11 0.40 12.03
C ASN A 433 6.00 -0.36 12.75
N ASP A 434 6.38 -1.37 13.54
CA ASP A 434 5.42 -2.11 14.37
C ASP A 434 5.86 -2.05 15.84
N TYR A 435 4.94 -2.29 16.77
CA TYR A 435 5.22 -2.32 18.22
C TYR A 435 6.24 -3.38 18.66
N ARG A 436 6.68 -4.26 17.76
CA ARG A 436 7.54 -5.42 18.05
C ARG A 436 9.02 -5.22 17.76
N GLY A 437 9.42 -4.13 17.13
CA GLY A 437 10.81 -3.86 16.79
C GLY A 437 10.97 -2.70 15.82
N ASP A 438 12.18 -2.17 15.71
CA ASP A 438 12.54 -1.09 14.79
C ASP A 438 13.58 -1.59 13.77
N PRO A 439 13.14 -2.13 12.61
CA PRO A 439 14.07 -2.58 11.59
C PRO A 439 14.92 -1.44 11.01
N ALA A 440 14.47 -0.19 11.12
CA ALA A 440 15.25 0.96 10.67
C ALA A 440 16.49 1.16 11.56
N SER A 441 16.38 0.96 12.87
CA SER A 441 17.53 1.00 13.78
C SER A 441 18.55 -0.09 13.50
N ALA A 442 18.10 -1.32 13.18
CA ALA A 442 18.99 -2.39 12.76
C ALA A 442 19.73 -2.06 11.46
N LEU A 443 19.04 -1.46 10.47
CA LEU A 443 19.67 -1.03 9.23
C LEU A 443 20.63 0.14 9.44
N LEU A 444 20.41 1.02 10.40
CA LEU A 444 21.37 2.08 10.73
C LEU A 444 22.73 1.53 11.11
N GLU A 445 22.79 0.45 11.92
CA GLU A 445 24.06 -0.21 12.26
C GLU A 445 24.72 -0.89 11.04
N VAL A 446 23.93 -1.55 10.19
CA VAL A 446 24.42 -2.20 8.96
C VAL A 446 25.01 -1.17 7.99
N LEU A 447 24.38 -0.02 7.87
CA LEU A 447 24.75 1.03 6.91
C LEU A 447 25.77 2.05 7.47
N ASP A 448 26.00 2.05 8.78
CA ASP A 448 26.98 2.95 9.39
C ASP A 448 28.41 2.45 9.17
N SER A 449 29.21 3.19 8.44
CA SER A 449 30.60 2.84 8.13
C SER A 449 31.54 2.78 9.36
N GLU A 450 31.15 3.35 10.48
CA GLU A 450 31.90 3.31 11.74
C GLU A 450 31.58 2.04 12.55
N GLN A 451 30.36 1.52 12.43
CA GLN A 451 29.84 0.41 13.23
C GLN A 451 29.81 -0.91 12.46
N ASN A 452 29.62 -0.88 11.13
CA ASN A 452 29.38 -2.07 10.31
C ASN A 452 30.59 -3.04 10.23
N SER A 453 31.78 -2.62 10.60
CA SER A 453 32.95 -3.51 10.67
C SER A 453 32.88 -4.56 11.80
N THR A 454 32.00 -4.31 12.78
CA THR A 454 31.80 -5.19 13.95
C THR A 454 30.32 -5.59 14.10
N PHE A 455 29.60 -5.69 12.98
CA PHE A 455 28.19 -6.07 12.99
C PHE A 455 28.01 -7.45 13.65
N ARG A 456 27.02 -7.56 14.55
CA ARG A 456 26.68 -8.81 15.22
C ARG A 456 25.26 -9.23 14.93
N ASP A 457 25.14 -10.33 14.25
CA ASP A 457 23.87 -11.04 14.11
C ASP A 457 23.55 -11.80 15.41
N HIS A 458 22.29 -11.81 15.82
CA HIS A 458 21.88 -12.47 17.06
C HIS A 458 21.97 -14.01 17.01
N PHE A 459 21.91 -14.60 15.81
CA PHE A 459 22.10 -16.03 15.63
C PHE A 459 23.59 -16.39 15.65
N LEU A 460 24.41 -15.68 14.86
CA LEU A 460 25.85 -15.96 14.78
C LEU A 460 26.59 -15.61 16.08
N GLU A 461 26.21 -14.50 16.75
CA GLU A 461 26.91 -13.94 17.92
C GLU A 461 28.41 -13.63 17.70
N ILE A 462 28.87 -13.75 16.46
CA ILE A 462 30.24 -13.51 15.99
C ILE A 462 30.26 -12.19 15.23
N PRO A 463 31.27 -11.32 15.42
CA PRO A 463 31.39 -10.10 14.64
C PRO A 463 31.67 -10.39 13.18
N VAL A 464 30.91 -9.75 12.28
CA VAL A 464 31.06 -9.87 10.83
C VAL A 464 31.41 -8.50 10.26
N ASP A 465 32.49 -8.44 9.46
CA ASP A 465 32.93 -7.20 8.83
C ASP A 465 32.11 -6.92 7.54
N LEU A 466 31.17 -5.99 7.63
CA LEU A 466 30.38 -5.52 6.50
C LEU A 466 31.00 -4.33 5.76
N SER A 467 32.15 -3.82 6.21
CA SER A 467 32.77 -2.60 5.64
C SER A 467 33.21 -2.75 4.19
N LYS A 468 33.45 -3.98 3.73
CA LYS A 468 33.83 -4.31 2.35
C LYS A 468 32.65 -4.46 1.41
N ILE A 469 31.42 -4.49 1.93
CA ILE A 469 30.19 -4.59 1.16
C ILE A 469 29.88 -3.25 0.51
N MET A 470 29.43 -3.27 -0.74
CA MET A 470 28.87 -2.11 -1.39
C MET A 470 27.35 -2.14 -1.27
N PHE A 471 26.77 -1.14 -0.64
CA PHE A 471 25.33 -1.04 -0.48
C PHE A 471 24.70 -0.20 -1.58
N ILE A 472 23.66 -0.71 -2.21
CA ILE A 472 22.74 0.06 -3.05
C ILE A 472 21.33 -0.16 -2.50
N THR A 473 20.60 0.91 -2.27
CA THR A 473 19.21 0.86 -1.84
C THR A 473 18.29 1.32 -2.96
N THR A 474 17.06 0.85 -2.98
CA THR A 474 16.04 1.35 -3.90
C THR A 474 14.81 1.81 -3.14
N ALA A 475 14.18 2.87 -3.63
CA ALA A 475 12.93 3.39 -3.08
C ALA A 475 12.05 3.94 -4.22
N ASN A 476 10.75 4.01 -4.00
CA ASN A 476 9.86 4.74 -4.91
C ASN A 476 9.77 6.21 -4.53
N THR A 477 9.72 6.51 -3.23
CA THR A 477 9.69 7.85 -2.65
C THR A 477 10.69 7.96 -1.48
N THR A 478 11.09 9.17 -1.15
CA THR A 478 11.93 9.46 0.03
C THR A 478 11.11 9.74 1.28
N ASP A 479 9.82 10.03 1.14
CA ASP A 479 8.99 10.61 2.21
C ASP A 479 8.75 9.65 3.38
N THR A 480 8.73 8.34 3.10
CA THR A 480 8.52 7.30 4.09
C THR A 480 9.82 6.76 4.69
N ILE A 481 10.98 7.15 4.14
CA ILE A 481 12.29 6.71 4.66
C ILE A 481 12.63 7.53 5.91
N PRO A 482 12.98 6.88 7.03
CA PRO A 482 13.44 7.59 8.22
C PRO A 482 14.63 8.50 7.92
N ARG A 483 14.56 9.75 8.38
CA ARG A 483 15.63 10.76 8.14
C ARG A 483 17.04 10.27 8.48
N PRO A 484 17.28 9.58 9.63
CA PRO A 484 18.62 9.10 9.96
C PRO A 484 19.20 8.11 8.93
N LEU A 485 18.36 7.33 8.27
CA LEU A 485 18.79 6.47 7.17
C LEU A 485 19.09 7.29 5.91
N LEU A 486 18.21 8.25 5.60
CA LEU A 486 18.35 9.09 4.42
C LEU A 486 19.62 9.93 4.46
N ASP A 487 19.99 10.45 5.63
CA ASP A 487 21.20 11.27 5.85
C ASP A 487 22.51 10.49 5.57
N ARG A 488 22.47 9.16 5.60
CA ARG A 488 23.62 8.28 5.30
C ARG A 488 23.71 7.86 3.84
N MET A 489 22.70 8.21 3.03
CA MET A 489 22.58 7.75 1.65
C MET A 489 22.78 8.89 0.66
N GLU A 490 23.49 8.62 -0.41
CA GLU A 490 23.52 9.50 -1.57
C GLU A 490 22.30 9.20 -2.45
N VAL A 491 21.34 10.13 -2.46
CA VAL A 491 20.09 9.98 -3.21
C VAL A 491 20.31 10.31 -4.67
N ILE A 492 20.05 9.34 -5.55
CA ILE A 492 20.07 9.48 -6.99
C ILE A 492 18.64 9.34 -7.51
N GLN A 493 18.06 10.41 -8.02
CA GLN A 493 16.71 10.40 -8.56
C GLN A 493 16.68 9.86 -9.99
N LEU A 494 15.84 8.86 -10.23
CA LEU A 494 15.51 8.32 -11.52
C LEU A 494 14.17 8.91 -11.98
N SER A 495 14.20 9.72 -13.02
CA SER A 495 12.99 10.26 -13.63
C SER A 495 12.27 9.24 -14.52
N SER A 496 11.03 9.53 -14.86
CA SER A 496 10.24 8.80 -15.85
C SER A 496 10.92 8.81 -17.23
N TYR A 497 10.72 7.76 -18.00
CA TYR A 497 11.18 7.70 -19.39
C TYR A 497 10.25 8.47 -20.33
N THR A 498 10.82 9.15 -21.31
CA THR A 498 10.09 9.69 -22.46
C THR A 498 9.62 8.56 -23.38
N ASP A 499 8.63 8.85 -24.23
CA ASP A 499 8.12 7.84 -25.17
C ASP A 499 9.22 7.40 -26.18
N GLU A 500 10.14 8.30 -26.55
CA GLU A 500 11.26 7.95 -27.41
C GLU A 500 12.30 7.08 -26.67
N GLU A 501 12.59 7.38 -25.39
CA GLU A 501 13.42 6.52 -24.54
C GLU A 501 12.78 5.12 -24.37
N LYS A 502 11.48 5.06 -24.12
CA LYS A 502 10.74 3.78 -24.05
C LYS A 502 10.82 3.00 -25.36
N LEU A 503 10.73 3.68 -26.50
CA LEU A 503 10.89 3.06 -27.82
C LEU A 503 12.28 2.44 -27.97
N GLN A 504 13.34 3.17 -27.63
CA GLN A 504 14.71 2.67 -27.72
C GLN A 504 14.95 1.52 -26.74
N ILE A 505 14.45 1.61 -25.50
CA ILE A 505 14.54 0.54 -24.50
C ILE A 505 13.78 -0.70 -24.99
N ALA A 506 12.58 -0.54 -25.53
CA ALA A 506 11.79 -1.63 -26.10
C ALA A 506 12.58 -2.40 -27.19
N LYS A 507 13.15 -1.66 -28.14
CA LYS A 507 13.88 -2.24 -29.30
C LYS A 507 15.21 -2.89 -28.91
N ARG A 508 15.98 -2.23 -28.02
CA ARG A 508 17.35 -2.66 -27.73
C ARG A 508 17.42 -3.69 -26.61
N HIS A 509 16.49 -3.63 -25.65
CA HIS A 509 16.59 -4.43 -24.42
C HIS A 509 15.38 -5.33 -24.22
N LEU A 510 14.15 -4.79 -24.17
CA LEU A 510 12.99 -5.56 -23.75
C LEU A 510 12.59 -6.62 -24.77
N PHE A 511 12.41 -6.23 -26.03
CA PHE A 511 11.94 -7.16 -27.07
C PHE A 511 12.95 -8.29 -27.35
N PRO A 512 14.27 -8.03 -27.50
CA PRO A 512 15.25 -9.10 -27.60
C PRO A 512 15.28 -10.04 -26.42
N LYS A 513 15.09 -9.51 -25.19
CA LYS A 513 14.98 -10.31 -23.96
C LYS A 513 13.73 -11.19 -24.01
N GLN A 514 12.59 -10.62 -24.35
CA GLN A 514 11.33 -11.37 -24.44
C GLN A 514 11.36 -12.45 -25.53
N LEU A 515 11.97 -12.18 -26.67
CA LEU A 515 12.18 -13.20 -27.70
C LEU A 515 13.02 -14.39 -27.18
N ALA A 516 14.08 -14.11 -26.44
CA ALA A 516 14.94 -15.15 -25.86
C ALA A 516 14.20 -15.96 -24.78
N GLU A 517 13.46 -15.30 -23.89
CA GLU A 517 12.67 -15.94 -22.83
C GLU A 517 11.56 -16.87 -23.40
N HIS A 518 10.99 -16.52 -24.56
CA HIS A 518 9.96 -17.31 -25.25
C HIS A 518 10.56 -18.29 -26.30
N GLY A 519 11.87 -18.40 -26.40
CA GLY A 519 12.52 -19.29 -27.38
C GLY A 519 12.38 -18.88 -28.85
N LEU A 520 11.95 -17.66 -29.11
CA LEU A 520 11.73 -17.13 -30.46
C LEU A 520 13.02 -16.63 -31.11
N LYS A 521 13.20 -16.96 -32.38
CA LYS A 521 14.29 -16.37 -33.18
C LYS A 521 13.99 -14.91 -33.49
N LYS A 522 15.01 -14.04 -33.53
CA LYS A 522 14.87 -12.62 -33.87
C LYS A 522 14.16 -12.35 -35.22
N SER A 523 14.22 -13.31 -36.13
CA SER A 523 13.56 -13.24 -37.45
C SER A 523 12.11 -13.70 -37.45
N ALA A 524 11.62 -14.32 -36.38
CA ALA A 524 10.30 -14.92 -36.32
C ALA A 524 9.19 -13.84 -36.13
N VAL A 525 9.48 -12.81 -35.34
CA VAL A 525 8.53 -11.72 -35.08
C VAL A 525 9.17 -10.38 -35.44
N ARG A 526 8.44 -9.56 -36.20
CA ARG A 526 8.85 -8.22 -36.58
C ARG A 526 7.84 -7.21 -36.08
N ILE A 527 8.33 -6.16 -35.43
CA ILE A 527 7.55 -5.04 -34.94
C ILE A 527 8.18 -3.76 -35.54
N SER A 528 7.38 -2.89 -36.16
CA SER A 528 7.82 -1.59 -36.68
C SER A 528 7.87 -0.55 -35.54
N ASP A 529 8.56 0.55 -35.78
CA ASP A 529 8.65 1.66 -34.83
C ASP A 529 7.28 2.26 -34.52
N ASP A 530 6.40 2.35 -35.52
CA ASP A 530 5.04 2.86 -35.34
C ASP A 530 4.21 1.96 -34.42
N VAL A 531 4.34 0.64 -34.57
CA VAL A 531 3.68 -0.32 -33.68
C VAL A 531 4.21 -0.21 -32.24
N TYR A 532 5.54 -0.04 -32.04
CA TYR A 532 6.07 0.22 -30.70
C TYR A 532 5.49 1.51 -30.10
N ARG A 533 5.43 2.59 -30.90
CA ARG A 533 4.82 3.86 -30.47
C ARG A 533 3.35 3.71 -30.12
N ALA A 534 2.60 2.95 -30.92
CA ALA A 534 1.21 2.64 -30.64
C ALA A 534 1.05 1.85 -29.32
N VAL A 535 1.91 0.84 -29.08
CA VAL A 535 1.89 0.11 -27.81
C VAL A 535 2.20 1.03 -26.63
N ILE A 536 3.21 1.90 -26.75
CA ILE A 536 3.61 2.84 -25.69
C ILE A 536 2.48 3.82 -25.40
N ARG A 537 1.91 4.45 -26.43
CA ARG A 537 0.91 5.51 -26.30
C ARG A 537 -0.46 4.98 -25.89
N ASP A 538 -0.90 3.88 -26.53
CA ASP A 538 -2.30 3.48 -26.47
C ASP A 538 -2.55 2.27 -25.55
N TYR A 539 -1.51 1.55 -25.11
CA TYR A 539 -1.66 0.32 -24.30
C TYR A 539 -0.83 0.33 -23.03
N THR A 540 -0.06 1.39 -22.76
CA THR A 540 0.69 1.54 -21.52
C THR A 540 0.52 2.95 -20.95
N ARG A 541 0.12 3.02 -19.65
CA ARG A 541 0.11 4.27 -18.88
C ARG A 541 1.00 4.03 -17.67
N GLU A 542 2.28 4.31 -17.81
CA GLU A 542 3.29 4.09 -16.75
C GLU A 542 4.49 5.01 -16.93
N SER A 543 5.12 5.38 -15.82
CA SER A 543 6.36 6.15 -15.79
C SER A 543 7.56 5.35 -16.31
N GLY A 544 7.59 4.06 -16.03
CA GLY A 544 8.64 3.12 -16.41
C GLY A 544 8.32 2.31 -17.66
N VAL A 545 8.81 1.06 -17.68
CA VAL A 545 8.68 0.13 -18.82
C VAL A 545 8.19 -1.27 -18.40
N ARG A 546 7.64 -1.44 -17.17
CA ARG A 546 7.16 -2.75 -16.67
C ARG A 546 5.95 -3.25 -17.44
N LEU A 547 4.96 -2.38 -17.67
CA LEU A 547 3.77 -2.73 -18.42
C LEU A 547 4.10 -2.94 -19.89
N LEU A 548 4.99 -2.09 -20.45
CA LEU A 548 5.51 -2.23 -21.81
C LEU A 548 6.18 -3.61 -22.00
N GLU A 549 7.01 -4.05 -21.06
CA GLU A 549 7.62 -5.38 -21.09
C GLU A 549 6.57 -6.48 -21.09
N ARG A 550 5.54 -6.37 -20.24
CA ARG A 550 4.42 -7.32 -20.19
C ARG A 550 3.61 -7.35 -21.49
N ARG A 551 3.41 -6.19 -22.15
CA ARG A 551 2.72 -6.11 -23.43
C ARG A 551 3.55 -6.78 -24.54
N LEU A 552 4.85 -6.54 -24.57
CA LEU A 552 5.76 -7.21 -25.51
C LEU A 552 5.81 -8.73 -25.28
N ALA A 553 5.82 -9.18 -24.01
CA ALA A 553 5.70 -10.59 -23.66
C ALA A 553 4.36 -11.20 -24.15
N ALA A 554 3.26 -10.47 -24.04
CA ALA A 554 1.96 -10.93 -24.57
C ALA A 554 1.99 -11.11 -26.09
N ILE A 555 2.62 -10.18 -26.81
CA ILE A 555 2.82 -10.30 -28.27
C ILE A 555 3.65 -11.55 -28.58
N CYS A 556 4.75 -11.78 -27.85
CA CYS A 556 5.58 -12.97 -28.06
C CYS A 556 4.79 -14.27 -27.80
N ARG A 557 4.03 -14.38 -26.70
CA ARG A 557 3.21 -15.57 -26.39
C ARG A 557 2.21 -15.88 -27.49
N LYS A 558 1.50 -14.87 -27.99
CA LYS A 558 0.54 -15.09 -29.09
C LYS A 558 1.23 -15.41 -30.42
N ALA A 559 2.42 -14.86 -30.61
CA ALA A 559 3.24 -15.20 -31.77
C ALA A 559 3.69 -16.67 -31.70
N ASP A 560 4.09 -17.18 -30.54
CA ASP A 560 4.44 -18.59 -30.33
C ASP A 560 3.26 -19.51 -30.69
N MET A 561 2.07 -19.21 -30.24
CA MET A 561 0.87 -19.99 -30.56
C MET A 561 0.64 -20.05 -32.08
N ARG A 562 0.66 -18.90 -32.78
CA ARG A 562 0.44 -18.86 -34.23
C ARG A 562 1.54 -19.59 -35.01
N LEU A 563 2.80 -19.54 -34.56
CA LEU A 563 3.91 -20.25 -35.18
C LEU A 563 3.82 -21.77 -34.97
N LEU A 564 3.38 -22.21 -33.79
CA LEU A 564 3.15 -23.63 -33.47
C LEU A 564 1.96 -24.22 -34.24
N GLU A 565 0.93 -23.45 -34.51
CA GLU A 565 -0.18 -23.85 -35.40
C GLU A 565 0.28 -24.09 -36.85
N GLY A 566 1.48 -23.70 -37.20
CA GLY A 566 2.10 -24.00 -38.50
C GLY A 566 1.56 -23.19 -39.69
N THR A 567 0.64 -22.25 -39.42
CA THR A 567 0.02 -21.43 -40.46
C THR A 567 0.93 -20.39 -41.08
N VAL A 568 1.94 -19.92 -40.29
CA VAL A 568 2.88 -18.88 -40.71
C VAL A 568 4.30 -19.20 -40.22
N LYS A 569 5.32 -18.84 -41.02
CA LYS A 569 6.74 -18.97 -40.65
C LYS A 569 7.30 -17.70 -40.02
N ARG A 570 6.64 -16.60 -40.18
CA ARG A 570 7.05 -15.28 -39.69
C ARG A 570 5.81 -14.43 -39.44
N ILE A 571 5.85 -13.65 -38.38
CA ILE A 571 4.77 -12.75 -37.99
C ILE A 571 5.26 -11.31 -38.08
N THR A 572 4.49 -10.46 -38.77
CA THR A 572 4.69 -9.01 -38.72
C THR A 572 3.49 -8.44 -37.98
N VAL A 573 3.73 -7.80 -36.86
CA VAL A 573 2.66 -7.19 -36.06
C VAL A 573 2.32 -5.83 -36.67
N THR A 574 1.04 -5.56 -36.88
CA THR A 574 0.52 -4.27 -37.35
C THR A 574 -0.30 -3.61 -36.24
N GLU A 575 -0.53 -2.29 -36.34
CA GLU A 575 -1.33 -1.56 -35.34
C GLU A 575 -2.77 -2.10 -35.25
N GLU A 576 -3.37 -2.45 -36.37
CA GLU A 576 -4.73 -3.00 -36.43
C GLU A 576 -4.88 -4.36 -35.72
N GLU A 577 -3.81 -5.12 -35.62
CA GLU A 577 -3.80 -6.42 -34.94
C GLU A 577 -3.48 -6.31 -33.43
N LEU A 578 -3.01 -5.16 -32.94
CA LEU A 578 -2.64 -4.97 -31.54
C LEU A 578 -3.76 -5.36 -30.55
N PRO A 579 -5.04 -5.00 -30.76
CA PRO A 579 -6.10 -5.43 -29.85
C PRO A 579 -6.22 -6.96 -29.74
N LYS A 580 -5.92 -7.68 -30.83
CA LYS A 580 -5.96 -9.15 -30.83
C LYS A 580 -4.73 -9.78 -30.15
N PHE A 581 -3.56 -9.13 -30.26
CA PHE A 581 -2.35 -9.60 -29.59
C PHE A 581 -2.36 -9.30 -28.08
N LEU A 582 -2.97 -8.18 -27.70
CA LEU A 582 -2.93 -7.69 -26.32
C LEU A 582 -4.18 -8.02 -25.49
N ASP A 583 -5.23 -8.59 -26.13
CA ASP A 583 -6.54 -8.90 -25.53
C ASP A 583 -7.17 -7.70 -24.81
N CYS A 584 -6.88 -6.50 -25.26
CA CYS A 584 -7.46 -5.27 -24.71
C CYS A 584 -7.63 -4.22 -25.81
N GLN A 585 -8.59 -3.33 -25.61
CA GLN A 585 -8.75 -2.15 -26.44
C GLN A 585 -7.71 -1.10 -26.06
N PRO A 586 -7.33 -0.22 -26.99
CA PRO A 586 -6.48 0.92 -26.68
C PRO A 586 -7.15 1.81 -25.63
N TYR A 587 -6.36 2.48 -24.81
CA TYR A 587 -6.88 3.52 -23.94
C TYR A 587 -7.57 4.60 -24.76
N PRO A 588 -8.71 5.13 -24.32
CA PRO A 588 -9.29 6.29 -24.97
C PRO A 588 -8.29 7.44 -24.95
N PRO A 589 -8.26 8.26 -26.01
CA PRO A 589 -7.45 9.49 -26.01
C PRO A 589 -7.82 10.33 -24.78
N ASP A 590 -6.82 10.96 -24.17
CA ASP A 590 -7.07 11.83 -23.02
C ASP A 590 -8.06 12.93 -23.43
N LEU A 591 -9.19 12.98 -22.73
CA LEU A 591 -10.18 14.03 -22.92
C LEU A 591 -9.57 15.31 -22.37
N HIS A 592 -9.33 16.26 -23.22
CA HIS A 592 -8.98 17.63 -22.84
C HIS A 592 -9.85 18.59 -23.62
N THR A 593 -10.07 19.75 -23.05
CA THR A 593 -10.91 20.77 -23.65
C THR A 593 -10.17 21.44 -24.79
N ASP A 594 -10.47 21.01 -26.03
CA ASP A 594 -9.94 21.63 -27.25
C ASP A 594 -10.67 22.91 -27.62
N ARG A 595 -11.66 23.31 -26.85
CA ARG A 595 -12.52 24.47 -27.11
C ARG A 595 -12.27 25.54 -26.07
N GLU A 596 -12.54 26.77 -26.48
CA GLU A 596 -12.56 27.89 -25.53
C GLU A 596 -13.82 27.77 -24.67
N GLU A 597 -13.64 27.47 -23.42
CA GLU A 597 -14.75 27.29 -22.45
C GLU A 597 -14.59 28.23 -21.24
N ILE A 598 -15.72 28.52 -20.58
CA ILE A 598 -15.76 29.32 -19.36
C ILE A 598 -15.66 28.39 -18.17
N GLY A 599 -14.79 28.73 -17.22
CA GLY A 599 -14.65 27.96 -15.97
C GLY A 599 -13.93 26.62 -16.10
N VAL A 600 -13.39 26.25 -17.28
CA VAL A 600 -12.69 24.98 -17.49
C VAL A 600 -11.21 25.24 -17.81
N VAL A 601 -10.31 24.63 -17.01
CA VAL A 601 -8.85 24.79 -17.15
C VAL A 601 -8.15 23.46 -17.15
N ASN A 602 -7.21 23.27 -18.06
CA ASN A 602 -6.28 22.14 -18.03
C ASN A 602 -5.13 22.43 -17.06
N GLY A 603 -5.19 21.86 -15.86
CA GLY A 603 -4.07 21.74 -14.95
C GLY A 603 -3.15 20.59 -15.32
N LEU A 604 -1.99 20.52 -14.71
CA LEU A 604 -1.02 19.45 -14.90
C LEU A 604 -0.71 18.78 -13.53
N ALA A 605 -0.98 17.51 -13.44
CA ALA A 605 -0.69 16.68 -12.28
C ALA A 605 0.48 15.73 -12.56
N TRP A 606 1.10 15.28 -11.48
CA TRP A 606 2.06 14.19 -11.48
C TRP A 606 1.55 13.06 -10.58
N THR A 607 1.60 11.85 -11.07
CA THR A 607 1.22 10.63 -10.36
C THR A 607 2.33 9.58 -10.49
N GLU A 608 2.26 8.50 -9.74
CA GLU A 608 3.20 7.38 -9.90
C GLU A 608 3.16 6.77 -11.32
N ALA A 609 2.05 6.89 -12.02
CA ALA A 609 1.89 6.45 -13.41
C ALA A 609 2.55 7.41 -14.42
N GLY A 610 2.92 8.62 -14.01
CA GLY A 610 3.50 9.67 -14.86
C GLY A 610 2.73 10.97 -14.75
N GLY A 611 2.93 11.87 -15.74
CA GLY A 611 2.16 13.10 -15.83
C GLY A 611 0.76 12.86 -16.41
N GLU A 612 -0.22 13.63 -15.94
CA GLU A 612 -1.62 13.59 -16.37
C GLU A 612 -2.16 15.01 -16.53
N ILE A 613 -3.14 15.20 -17.45
CA ILE A 613 -3.94 16.42 -17.50
C ILE A 613 -4.96 16.35 -16.36
N LEU A 614 -5.03 17.41 -15.60
CA LEU A 614 -5.98 17.60 -14.53
C LEU A 614 -6.98 18.69 -14.95
N GLU A 615 -8.09 18.30 -15.50
CA GLU A 615 -9.13 19.24 -15.83
C GLU A 615 -9.83 19.76 -14.57
N VAL A 616 -9.90 21.07 -14.44
CA VAL A 616 -10.55 21.79 -13.33
C VAL A 616 -11.74 22.51 -13.88
N GLU A 617 -12.91 22.14 -13.42
CA GLU A 617 -14.19 22.78 -13.75
C GLU A 617 -14.67 23.63 -12.59
N VAL A 618 -15.09 24.84 -12.86
CA VAL A 618 -15.67 25.77 -11.88
C VAL A 618 -17.01 26.26 -12.37
N ASN A 619 -18.02 26.08 -11.52
CA ASN A 619 -19.34 26.64 -11.71
C ASN A 619 -19.65 27.66 -10.60
N VAL A 620 -20.27 28.79 -10.98
CA VAL A 620 -20.64 29.87 -10.06
C VAL A 620 -22.15 30.03 -10.12
N MET A 621 -22.78 29.95 -8.95
CA MET A 621 -24.22 29.99 -8.77
C MET A 621 -24.59 31.10 -7.77
N ASP A 622 -25.84 31.61 -7.82
CA ASP A 622 -26.35 32.44 -6.77
C ASP A 622 -26.49 31.66 -5.48
N GLY A 623 -26.04 32.22 -4.36
CA GLY A 623 -25.98 31.48 -3.12
C GLY A 623 -25.58 32.28 -1.90
N SER A 624 -24.94 31.67 -0.94
CA SER A 624 -24.57 32.21 0.37
C SER A 624 -23.08 32.40 0.62
N GLY A 625 -22.23 32.18 -0.40
CA GLY A 625 -20.79 32.28 -0.32
C GLY A 625 -20.10 30.95 0.02
N LYS A 626 -20.74 29.85 -0.28
CA LYS A 626 -20.18 28.51 -0.09
C LYS A 626 -19.10 28.19 -1.13
N LEU A 627 -17.99 27.58 -0.68
CA LEU A 627 -17.03 26.92 -1.57
C LEU A 627 -17.24 25.41 -1.46
N GLU A 628 -17.66 24.79 -2.55
CA GLU A 628 -17.83 23.34 -2.64
C GLU A 628 -16.69 22.75 -3.46
N LEU A 629 -16.06 21.68 -2.94
CA LEU A 629 -14.92 21.04 -3.56
C LEU A 629 -15.23 19.55 -3.75
N THR A 630 -15.12 19.07 -4.99
CA THR A 630 -15.36 17.67 -5.33
C THR A 630 -14.24 17.11 -6.22
N GLY A 631 -14.05 15.79 -6.25
CA GLY A 631 -13.04 15.12 -7.09
C GLY A 631 -11.99 14.33 -6.31
N ASN A 632 -12.32 13.83 -5.10
CA ASN A 632 -11.41 13.02 -4.26
C ASN A 632 -10.10 13.73 -3.90
N LEU A 633 -10.23 14.92 -3.30
CA LEU A 633 -9.13 15.84 -3.01
C LEU A 633 -8.53 15.58 -1.64
N GLY A 634 -7.21 15.52 -1.56
CA GLY A 634 -6.44 15.59 -0.33
C GLY A 634 -6.50 16.99 0.32
N ASP A 635 -5.96 17.09 1.53
CA ASP A 635 -6.09 18.30 2.33
C ASP A 635 -5.26 19.45 1.77
N VAL A 636 -4.08 19.19 1.21
CA VAL A 636 -3.23 20.22 0.59
C VAL A 636 -3.92 20.85 -0.63
N MET A 637 -4.62 20.05 -1.43
CA MET A 637 -5.35 20.56 -2.59
C MET A 637 -6.59 21.37 -2.19
N LYS A 638 -7.28 20.98 -1.11
CA LYS A 638 -8.38 21.76 -0.53
C LYS A 638 -7.90 23.12 -0.02
N GLU A 639 -6.76 23.16 0.69
CA GLU A 639 -6.11 24.39 1.13
C GLU A 639 -5.71 25.27 -0.05
N SER A 640 -5.16 24.68 -1.12
CA SER A 640 -4.79 25.39 -2.34
C SER A 640 -6.01 26.07 -3.00
N ALA A 641 -7.18 25.39 -3.04
CA ALA A 641 -8.42 25.97 -3.54
C ALA A 641 -8.94 27.12 -2.65
N GLN A 642 -8.81 27.01 -1.32
CA GLN A 642 -9.14 28.08 -0.38
C GLN A 642 -8.20 29.28 -0.54
N ALA A 643 -6.90 29.04 -0.76
CA ALA A 643 -5.92 30.09 -1.03
C ALA A 643 -6.22 30.81 -2.35
N ALA A 644 -6.64 30.07 -3.38
CA ALA A 644 -7.08 30.64 -4.67
C ALA A 644 -8.28 31.59 -4.49
N LEU A 645 -9.31 31.16 -3.77
CA LEU A 645 -10.47 32.02 -3.46
C LEU A 645 -10.06 33.28 -2.67
N SER A 646 -9.19 33.12 -1.68
CA SER A 646 -8.71 34.23 -0.84
C SER A 646 -7.88 35.23 -1.68
N CYS A 647 -7.08 34.74 -2.62
CA CYS A 647 -6.34 35.56 -3.58
C CYS A 647 -7.28 36.40 -4.45
N LEU A 648 -8.34 35.79 -5.02
CA LEU A 648 -9.33 36.51 -5.82
C LEU A 648 -10.10 37.53 -5.01
N ARG A 649 -10.50 37.20 -3.76
CA ARG A 649 -11.16 38.16 -2.86
C ARG A 649 -10.33 39.40 -2.59
N SER A 650 -9.05 39.22 -2.30
CA SER A 650 -8.14 40.36 -2.04
C SER A 650 -7.94 41.27 -3.24
N ARG A 651 -8.21 40.80 -4.46
CA ARG A 651 -7.94 41.45 -5.74
C ARG A 651 -9.22 41.76 -6.53
N ALA A 652 -10.39 41.51 -5.96
CA ALA A 652 -11.68 41.62 -6.63
C ALA A 652 -11.88 42.98 -7.38
N ALA A 653 -11.53 44.10 -6.74
CA ALA A 653 -11.63 45.43 -7.35
C ALA A 653 -10.76 45.62 -8.60
N VAL A 654 -9.55 45.00 -8.63
CA VAL A 654 -8.66 45.09 -9.78
C VAL A 654 -9.09 44.18 -10.92
N LEU A 655 -9.71 43.05 -10.55
CA LEU A 655 -10.12 42.00 -11.51
C LEU A 655 -11.55 42.24 -12.07
N GLY A 656 -12.22 43.33 -11.68
CA GLY A 656 -13.57 43.61 -12.14
C GLY A 656 -14.66 42.69 -11.57
N ILE A 657 -14.37 42.03 -10.44
CA ILE A 657 -15.32 41.10 -9.79
C ILE A 657 -16.10 41.91 -8.72
N PRO A 658 -17.42 41.67 -8.54
CA PRO A 658 -18.17 42.25 -7.45
C PRO A 658 -17.53 42.05 -6.09
N ALA A 659 -17.35 43.08 -5.28
CA ALA A 659 -16.64 42.99 -4.00
C ALA A 659 -17.29 42.06 -2.98
N ASP A 660 -18.55 41.73 -3.17
CA ASP A 660 -19.39 40.88 -2.28
C ASP A 660 -19.65 39.48 -2.87
N PHE A 661 -18.99 39.13 -3.99
CA PHE A 661 -19.20 37.82 -4.64
C PHE A 661 -19.10 36.65 -3.68
N TYR A 662 -18.18 36.72 -2.72
CA TYR A 662 -17.97 35.70 -1.71
C TYR A 662 -19.11 35.58 -0.66
N LYS A 663 -20.15 36.42 -0.73
CA LYS A 663 -21.37 36.35 0.11
C LYS A 663 -22.60 36.02 -0.70
N THR A 664 -22.58 36.26 -2.00
CA THR A 664 -23.74 36.23 -2.89
C THR A 664 -23.65 35.11 -3.93
N LYS A 665 -22.45 34.50 -4.10
CA LYS A 665 -22.23 33.44 -5.04
C LYS A 665 -21.66 32.23 -4.36
N ASP A 666 -22.22 31.05 -4.62
CA ASP A 666 -21.65 29.77 -4.28
C ASP A 666 -20.74 29.34 -5.44
N ILE A 667 -19.55 28.84 -5.10
CA ILE A 667 -18.54 28.42 -6.07
C ILE A 667 -18.31 26.93 -5.89
N HIS A 668 -18.56 26.15 -6.94
CA HIS A 668 -18.28 24.72 -6.96
C HIS A 668 -17.07 24.45 -7.85
N VAL A 669 -16.03 23.91 -7.28
CA VAL A 669 -14.83 23.45 -8.00
C VAL A 669 -14.83 21.94 -8.07
N HIS A 670 -14.85 21.44 -9.28
CA HIS A 670 -14.79 20.01 -9.56
C HIS A 670 -13.48 19.65 -10.25
N PHE A 671 -12.82 18.61 -9.77
CA PHE A 671 -11.70 18.00 -10.46
C PHE A 671 -12.18 16.70 -11.10
N THR A 672 -12.01 16.59 -12.41
CA THR A 672 -12.43 15.39 -13.14
C THR A 672 -11.71 14.13 -12.65
N GLU A 673 -12.20 12.95 -13.04
CA GLU A 673 -11.63 11.66 -12.62
C GLU A 673 -11.59 11.42 -11.09
N GLY A 674 -12.73 11.57 -10.43
CA GLY A 674 -12.87 11.41 -8.98
C GLY A 674 -12.47 10.06 -8.38
N ALA A 675 -12.21 9.04 -9.22
CA ALA A 675 -11.73 7.74 -8.75
C ALA A 675 -10.25 7.76 -8.30
N VAL A 676 -9.45 8.71 -8.79
CA VAL A 676 -8.03 8.83 -8.45
C VAL A 676 -7.86 9.90 -7.35
N PRO A 677 -7.24 9.55 -6.21
CA PRO A 677 -6.92 10.54 -5.17
C PRO A 677 -5.95 11.59 -5.72
N LYS A 678 -6.25 12.87 -5.42
CA LYS A 678 -5.45 14.01 -5.88
C LYS A 678 -5.04 14.88 -4.70
N ASP A 679 -3.75 15.13 -4.56
CA ASP A 679 -3.23 16.02 -3.53
C ASP A 679 -2.04 16.82 -4.04
N GLY A 680 -1.87 18.03 -3.49
CA GLY A 680 -0.76 18.90 -3.82
C GLY A 680 -1.15 20.34 -4.16
N PRO A 681 -0.24 21.31 -4.00
CA PRO A 681 -0.52 22.74 -4.18
C PRO A 681 -0.42 23.19 -5.65
N SER A 682 0.09 22.36 -6.57
CA SER A 682 0.47 22.75 -7.94
C SER A 682 -0.70 23.08 -8.87
N ALA A 683 -1.94 22.82 -8.46
CA ALA A 683 -3.15 23.22 -9.19
C ALA A 683 -3.61 24.66 -8.86
N GLY A 684 -2.94 25.38 -7.95
CA GLY A 684 -3.36 26.68 -7.46
C GLY A 684 -3.66 27.69 -8.55
N ILE A 685 -2.77 27.86 -9.56
CA ILE A 685 -3.02 28.80 -10.66
C ILE A 685 -4.16 28.32 -11.58
N ALA A 686 -4.34 27.01 -11.75
CA ALA A 686 -5.44 26.46 -12.54
C ALA A 686 -6.80 26.75 -11.89
N VAL A 687 -6.94 26.47 -10.61
CA VAL A 687 -8.13 26.76 -9.81
C VAL A 687 -8.44 28.25 -9.80
N THR A 688 -7.42 29.10 -9.57
CA THR A 688 -7.57 30.56 -9.53
C THR A 688 -8.05 31.08 -10.88
N THR A 689 -7.50 30.56 -11.99
CA THR A 689 -7.88 30.97 -13.35
C THR A 689 -9.28 30.48 -13.71
N ALA A 690 -9.65 29.24 -13.36
CA ALA A 690 -10.97 28.70 -13.60
C ALA A 690 -12.06 29.50 -12.81
N MET A 691 -11.78 29.80 -11.53
CA MET A 691 -12.67 30.64 -10.72
C MET A 691 -12.82 32.04 -11.31
N LEU A 692 -11.73 32.70 -11.75
CA LEU A 692 -11.81 34.00 -12.36
C LEU A 692 -12.59 33.98 -13.67
N SER A 693 -12.33 32.98 -14.51
CA SER A 693 -13.06 32.78 -15.77
C SER A 693 -14.56 32.68 -15.53
N ALA A 694 -14.99 31.84 -14.57
CA ALA A 694 -16.39 31.65 -14.22
C ALA A 694 -17.03 32.91 -13.58
N LEU A 695 -16.27 33.67 -12.77
CA LEU A 695 -16.76 34.91 -12.15
C LEU A 695 -16.87 36.10 -13.11
N THR A 696 -16.08 36.09 -14.20
CA THR A 696 -16.03 37.20 -15.17
C THR A 696 -16.62 36.84 -16.53
N ASP A 697 -17.15 35.63 -16.66
CA ASP A 697 -17.73 35.10 -17.94
C ASP A 697 -16.75 35.16 -19.12
N ARG A 698 -15.44 35.05 -18.83
CA ARG A 698 -14.38 35.12 -19.86
C ARG A 698 -13.92 33.70 -20.17
N LYS A 699 -13.87 33.39 -21.47
CA LYS A 699 -13.39 32.09 -21.93
C LYS A 699 -11.89 31.91 -21.71
N ILE A 700 -11.48 30.68 -21.53
CA ILE A 700 -10.09 30.28 -21.48
C ILE A 700 -9.66 29.81 -22.86
N LYS A 701 -8.48 30.19 -23.30
CA LYS A 701 -7.94 29.84 -24.61
C LYS A 701 -7.71 28.32 -24.72
N ALA A 702 -8.09 27.75 -25.87
CA ALA A 702 -7.81 26.36 -26.17
C ALA A 702 -6.31 26.04 -26.23
N GLY A 703 -5.94 24.78 -26.01
CA GLY A 703 -4.55 24.31 -26.12
C GLY A 703 -3.58 24.87 -25.09
N ILE A 704 -4.10 25.41 -23.95
CA ILE A 704 -3.29 25.91 -22.84
C ILE A 704 -3.43 24.94 -21.65
N ALA A 705 -2.30 24.59 -21.05
CA ALA A 705 -2.25 23.98 -19.74
C ALA A 705 -1.40 24.79 -18.79
N MET A 706 -1.60 24.61 -17.47
CA MET A 706 -0.88 25.37 -16.48
C MET A 706 -0.59 24.57 -15.21
N THR A 707 0.50 24.92 -14.54
CA THR A 707 0.87 24.38 -13.24
C THR A 707 1.59 25.44 -12.42
N GLY A 708 1.29 25.51 -11.13
CA GLY A 708 1.90 26.48 -10.21
C GLY A 708 1.13 26.57 -8.92
N GLU A 709 1.82 26.75 -7.82
CA GLU A 709 1.21 27.08 -6.54
C GLU A 709 0.90 28.58 -6.46
N VAL A 710 -0.23 28.93 -5.85
CA VAL A 710 -0.65 30.32 -5.70
C VAL A 710 -0.55 30.77 -4.23
N THR A 711 0.01 31.94 -4.00
CA THR A 711 -0.03 32.58 -2.68
C THR A 711 -1.24 33.52 -2.53
N LEU A 712 -1.62 33.86 -1.30
CA LEU A 712 -2.70 34.80 -0.99
C LEU A 712 -2.50 36.19 -1.64
N ARG A 713 -1.26 36.53 -2.00
CA ARG A 713 -0.89 37.78 -2.65
C ARG A 713 -0.77 37.69 -4.17
N GLY A 714 -1.09 36.52 -4.75
CA GLY A 714 -1.06 36.27 -6.18
C GLY A 714 0.33 36.02 -6.78
N ARG A 715 1.33 35.68 -5.97
CA ARG A 715 2.62 35.18 -6.48
C ARG A 715 2.47 33.72 -6.88
N VAL A 716 3.16 33.32 -7.94
CA VAL A 716 3.24 31.94 -8.40
C VAL A 716 4.55 31.32 -7.89
N LEU A 717 4.44 30.22 -7.15
CA LEU A 717 5.57 29.50 -6.57
C LEU A 717 5.93 28.27 -7.41
N PRO A 718 7.20 27.81 -7.32
CA PRO A 718 7.70 26.67 -8.07
C PRO A 718 7.04 25.35 -7.65
N ILE A 719 7.05 24.41 -8.59
CA ILE A 719 6.44 23.06 -8.44
C ILE A 719 7.44 21.96 -8.79
N GLY A 720 7.14 20.72 -8.36
CA GLY A 720 7.88 19.53 -8.76
C GLY A 720 7.27 18.81 -9.97
N GLY A 721 8.05 17.91 -10.58
CA GLY A 721 7.60 17.00 -11.63
C GLY A 721 7.29 17.70 -12.96
N LEU A 722 8.02 18.78 -13.29
CA LEU A 722 7.79 19.53 -14.52
C LEU A 722 8.01 18.66 -15.78
N LYS A 723 8.99 17.76 -15.76
CA LYS A 723 9.28 16.84 -16.88
C LYS A 723 8.06 15.98 -17.21
N GLU A 724 7.50 15.31 -16.23
CA GLU A 724 6.35 14.43 -16.39
C GLU A 724 5.10 15.20 -16.81
N LYS A 725 4.85 16.35 -16.19
CA LYS A 725 3.73 17.24 -16.51
C LYS A 725 3.77 17.72 -17.96
N THR A 726 4.94 18.11 -18.47
CA THR A 726 5.08 18.57 -19.84
C THR A 726 4.97 17.46 -20.88
N MET A 727 5.39 16.24 -20.52
CA MET A 727 5.16 15.07 -21.36
C MET A 727 3.67 14.74 -21.50
N ALA A 728 2.91 14.87 -20.41
CA ALA A 728 1.45 14.71 -20.45
C ALA A 728 0.81 15.79 -21.34
N ALA A 729 1.21 17.03 -21.17
CA ALA A 729 0.73 18.14 -22.00
C ALA A 729 0.97 17.87 -23.50
N LEU A 730 2.16 17.40 -23.87
CA LEU A 730 2.46 17.07 -25.26
C LEU A 730 1.61 15.91 -25.79
N ARG A 731 1.45 14.83 -25.01
CA ARG A 731 0.61 13.68 -25.41
C ARG A 731 -0.84 14.06 -25.66
N SER A 732 -1.36 14.98 -24.86
CA SER A 732 -2.74 15.47 -24.99
C SER A 732 -2.89 16.61 -26.00
N GLY A 733 -1.88 16.92 -26.81
CA GLY A 733 -1.98 17.93 -27.88
C GLY A 733 -1.96 19.38 -27.39
N ILE A 734 -1.63 19.66 -26.13
CA ILE A 734 -1.43 21.01 -25.61
C ILE A 734 -0.26 21.66 -26.35
N THR A 735 -0.42 22.93 -26.65
CA THR A 735 0.60 23.72 -27.42
C THR A 735 1.35 24.70 -26.51
N THR A 736 0.70 25.17 -25.44
CA THR A 736 1.26 26.20 -24.56
C THR A 736 1.14 25.78 -23.10
N VAL A 737 2.25 25.85 -22.36
CA VAL A 737 2.29 25.52 -20.93
C VAL A 737 2.74 26.74 -20.14
N LEU A 738 1.90 27.16 -19.17
CA LEU A 738 2.25 28.19 -18.20
C LEU A 738 2.97 27.54 -17.01
N ILE A 739 4.18 28.01 -16.74
CA ILE A 739 5.04 27.48 -15.67
C ILE A 739 5.51 28.59 -14.73
N PRO A 740 5.76 28.31 -13.46
CA PRO A 740 6.41 29.29 -12.58
C PRO A 740 7.78 29.70 -13.13
N LYS A 741 8.13 30.97 -12.97
CA LYS A 741 9.42 31.50 -13.44
C LYS A 741 10.61 30.77 -12.83
N ASP A 742 10.51 30.39 -11.55
CA ASP A 742 11.57 29.68 -10.85
C ASP A 742 11.81 28.26 -11.37
N ASN A 743 10.85 27.68 -12.11
CA ASN A 743 11.00 26.40 -12.81
C ASN A 743 11.63 26.51 -14.22
N VAL A 744 12.03 27.70 -14.66
CA VAL A 744 12.72 27.85 -15.97
C VAL A 744 14.04 27.04 -15.99
N ARG A 745 14.72 26.93 -14.88
CA ARG A 745 15.92 26.09 -14.72
C ARG A 745 15.64 24.61 -14.98
N ASP A 746 14.44 24.14 -14.64
CA ASP A 746 14.07 22.73 -14.80
C ASP A 746 13.77 22.39 -16.29
N LEU A 747 13.64 23.39 -17.16
CA LEU A 747 13.51 23.18 -18.61
C LEU A 747 14.74 22.49 -19.23
N GLU A 748 15.90 22.58 -18.59
CA GLU A 748 17.11 21.90 -19.03
C GLU A 748 17.02 20.37 -18.87
N GLU A 749 16.14 19.90 -17.99
CA GLU A 749 15.89 18.48 -17.76
C GLU A 749 14.86 17.87 -18.70
N ILE A 750 14.13 18.71 -19.45
CA ILE A 750 13.09 18.31 -20.39
C ILE A 750 13.75 17.92 -21.72
N ASP A 751 13.30 16.80 -22.26
CA ASP A 751 13.74 16.31 -23.57
C ASP A 751 13.60 17.39 -24.65
N GLN A 752 14.58 17.46 -25.58
CA GLN A 752 14.60 18.43 -26.64
C GLN A 752 13.38 18.36 -27.57
N THR A 753 12.83 17.15 -27.78
CA THR A 753 11.61 16.92 -28.58
C THR A 753 10.40 17.58 -27.92
N VAL A 754 10.22 17.42 -26.62
CA VAL A 754 9.14 18.04 -25.84
C VAL A 754 9.31 19.55 -25.80
N ARG A 755 10.56 20.00 -25.57
CA ARG A 755 10.91 21.41 -25.48
C ARG A 755 10.70 22.15 -26.80
N ALA A 756 10.93 21.50 -27.93
CA ALA A 756 10.72 22.08 -29.24
C ALA A 756 9.24 22.13 -29.67
N ALA A 757 8.43 21.19 -29.15
CA ALA A 757 7.02 21.05 -29.49
C ALA A 757 6.09 21.94 -28.64
N LEU A 758 6.48 22.29 -27.39
CA LEU A 758 5.69 23.09 -26.46
C LEU A 758 6.21 24.51 -26.35
N ARG A 759 5.29 25.48 -26.31
CA ARG A 759 5.60 26.87 -25.97
C ARG A 759 5.50 27.05 -24.46
N PHE A 760 6.61 27.33 -23.80
CA PHE A 760 6.65 27.61 -22.35
C PHE A 760 6.49 29.11 -22.09
N VAL A 761 5.59 29.47 -21.18
CA VAL A 761 5.34 30.83 -20.74
C VAL A 761 5.64 30.90 -19.23
N PRO A 762 6.81 31.45 -18.85
CA PRO A 762 7.13 31.63 -17.43
C PRO A 762 6.30 32.78 -16.85
N VAL A 763 5.74 32.54 -15.66
CA VAL A 763 4.88 33.48 -14.92
C VAL A 763 5.34 33.64 -13.48
N GLU A 764 5.29 34.87 -12.96
CA GLU A 764 5.62 35.23 -11.58
C GLU A 764 4.38 35.54 -10.75
N THR A 765 3.32 36.01 -11.43
CA THR A 765 2.08 36.46 -10.78
C THR A 765 0.86 35.90 -11.50
N VAL A 766 -0.24 35.81 -10.76
CA VAL A 766 -1.54 35.37 -11.34
C VAL A 766 -2.04 36.32 -12.43
N ASP A 767 -1.67 37.60 -12.40
CA ASP A 767 -2.05 38.54 -13.43
C ASP A 767 -1.44 38.17 -14.78
N GLN A 768 -0.18 37.72 -14.81
CA GLN A 768 0.47 37.21 -16.00
C GLN A 768 -0.20 35.91 -16.48
N VAL A 769 -0.65 35.06 -15.55
CA VAL A 769 -1.42 33.85 -15.89
C VAL A 769 -2.73 34.24 -16.57
N PHE A 770 -3.48 35.17 -16.00
CA PHE A 770 -4.76 35.64 -16.55
C PHE A 770 -4.60 36.28 -17.92
N ALA A 771 -3.61 37.13 -18.07
CA ALA A 771 -3.31 37.77 -19.38
C ALA A 771 -2.92 36.75 -20.48
N ALA A 772 -2.24 35.68 -20.09
CA ALA A 772 -1.86 34.62 -21.03
C ALA A 772 -3.01 33.67 -21.37
N ALA A 773 -3.81 33.26 -20.35
CA ALA A 773 -4.80 32.20 -20.45
C ALA A 773 -6.19 32.69 -20.87
N LEU A 774 -6.65 33.84 -20.38
CA LEU A 774 -8.00 34.33 -20.67
C LEU A 774 -8.10 35.00 -22.05
N CYS A 775 -9.22 34.81 -22.72
CA CYS A 775 -9.58 35.55 -23.90
C CYS A 775 -9.80 37.04 -23.55
N PRO A 776 -9.61 37.99 -24.49
CA PRO A 776 -9.99 39.37 -24.25
C PRO A 776 -11.44 39.52 -23.84
N GLU A 777 -11.76 40.55 -23.05
CA GLU A 777 -13.15 40.86 -22.74
C GLU A 777 -13.97 40.96 -24.02
N ARG A 778 -15.16 40.36 -24.00
CA ARG A 778 -16.11 40.48 -25.11
C ARG A 778 -16.48 41.96 -25.22
N ASP A 779 -16.21 42.54 -26.38
CA ASP A 779 -16.67 43.88 -26.69
C ASP A 779 -18.07 43.72 -27.30
N PRO A 780 -19.17 44.00 -26.53
CA PRO A 780 -20.52 43.77 -27.02
C PRO A 780 -20.85 44.54 -28.30
N ILE A 781 -20.14 45.63 -28.56
CA ILE A 781 -20.29 46.44 -29.79
C ILE A 781 -19.68 45.74 -31.01
N ARG A 782 -18.63 44.93 -30.85
CA ARG A 782 -18.02 44.17 -31.96
C ARG A 782 -18.80 42.95 -32.34
N GLU A 783 -19.48 42.26 -31.40
CA GLU A 783 -20.33 41.11 -31.72
C GLU A 783 -21.61 41.52 -32.42
N GLU A 784 -22.31 42.60 -32.00
CA GLU A 784 -23.44 43.16 -32.77
C GLU A 784 -23.06 43.53 -34.17
N VAL A 785 -21.85 44.07 -34.39
CA VAL A 785 -21.36 44.42 -35.73
C VAL A 785 -20.98 43.15 -36.50
N ALA A 786 -20.38 42.13 -35.87
CA ALA A 786 -20.02 40.85 -36.50
C ALA A 786 -21.26 40.03 -36.89
N ASP A 787 -22.28 39.97 -36.01
CA ASP A 787 -23.55 39.30 -36.30
C ASP A 787 -24.37 40.08 -37.34
N HIS A 788 -24.32 41.40 -37.34
CA HIS A 788 -24.89 42.21 -38.41
C HIS A 788 -24.18 42.04 -39.75
N VAL A 789 -22.84 41.97 -39.77
CA VAL A 789 -22.05 41.71 -40.99
C VAL A 789 -22.28 40.27 -41.49
N ALA A 790 -22.39 39.28 -40.60
CA ALA A 790 -22.71 37.90 -40.94
C ALA A 790 -24.13 37.75 -41.51
N ALA A 791 -25.10 38.53 -41.01
CA ALA A 791 -26.48 38.55 -41.50
C ALA A 791 -26.62 39.24 -42.88
N PHE A 792 -25.67 40.09 -43.31
CA PHE A 792 -25.61 40.73 -44.63
C PHE A 792 -24.63 40.11 -45.58
N ALA A 793 -23.94 39.01 -45.25
CA ALA A 793 -23.11 38.31 -46.23
C ALA A 793 -24.00 37.63 -47.27
N PRO A 794 -23.84 37.95 -48.59
CA PRO A 794 -24.70 37.38 -49.60
C PRO A 794 -24.45 35.87 -49.69
N ALA A 795 -25.57 35.11 -49.63
CA ALA A 795 -25.57 33.66 -49.80
C ALA A 795 -24.81 33.28 -51.08
N GLY A 796 -23.68 32.67 -50.94
CA GLY A 796 -22.83 32.24 -52.03
C GLY A 796 -23.60 31.33 -52.98
N ARG A 797 -23.65 31.74 -54.24
CA ARG A 797 -24.24 30.99 -55.34
C ARG A 797 -23.60 29.57 -55.38
N GLU A 798 -24.41 28.57 -55.21
CA GLU A 798 -24.09 27.20 -55.61
C GLU A 798 -23.85 27.21 -57.14
N SER A 799 -22.61 27.04 -57.55
CA SER A 799 -22.25 26.72 -58.92
C SER A 799 -22.50 25.23 -59.13
N GLY A 800 -23.68 24.92 -59.66
CA GLY A 800 -23.87 23.62 -60.25
C GLY A 800 -22.84 23.39 -61.37
N ARG A 801 -22.21 22.21 -61.32
CA ARG A 801 -21.60 21.63 -62.55
C ARG A 801 -22.08 20.24 -62.74
N ASP A 802 -22.81 20.13 -63.83
CA ASP A 802 -23.37 19.00 -64.44
C ASP A 802 -22.46 17.79 -64.66
N ALA A 803 -23.13 16.70 -64.66
CA ALA A 803 -22.72 15.41 -65.17
C ALA A 803 -22.30 15.44 -66.69
N ALA A 804 -21.24 14.70 -66.98
CA ALA A 804 -21.01 14.00 -68.26
C ALA A 804 -19.96 12.94 -68.03
N VAL A 805 -20.32 11.70 -67.94
CA VAL A 805 -20.54 10.68 -69.01
C VAL A 805 -19.23 10.31 -69.76
N ARG A 806 -18.86 8.99 -69.61
CA ARG A 806 -18.09 8.12 -70.56
C ARG A 806 -16.56 8.29 -70.60
N GLN A 807 -15.81 7.32 -70.27
CA GLN A 807 -15.56 5.95 -70.77
C GLN A 807 -14.71 5.19 -69.71
#